data_4871db6ffa356a9f74e33d530eae32ed
#
_entry.id   4871db6ffa356a9f74e33d530eae32ed
#
_cell.length_a   1.000
_cell.length_b   1.000
_cell.length_c   1.000
_cell.angle_alpha   90.00
_cell.angle_beta   90.00
_cell.angle_gamma   90.00
#
_symmetry.space_group_name_H-M   'P 1'
#
loop_
_entity.id
_entity.type
_entity.pdbx_description
1 polymer ?
#
loop_
_entity_poly.entity_id
_entity_poly.type
_entity_poly.pdbx_seq_one_letter_code
_entity_poly.pdbx_strand_id
1 'polypeptide(L)'
;MAVLEKIRVKFGLAISIIIALALLSFIIDPSTLESALNSMSSKYDVGQIAGKSISYSDFQADVDRYTTINELLGADRSEENQKQIRNAAWQELLDKYMFVKNAKEAGITVGEDEMVSLLAGEYTSPALAQNPVFMDENGYFSPDRLKAFIENVDSDESGQLRTYWNYVQNTVHNQQYYAKYGALFTASGSDNALQLAQAVEEGNTTADVDYCLVYYPVNRDSTIVVSDDDVRAYYKQHKDFFKQRANREIEYVVFEVVPSAEDIAAASDAMDEAFEEFATTDNMRAFLLKNSDRGLDNYWYKAGELATVNREIDEQIFGGSKLTQIATDGNSFFAAREMASKMIPDSAFVKHILLQGENADHLADSLVTVLKKGGNFANLVASYSVDQASAADGELGSIGWMTQTYMIPGFEDVFDAKVNEPYVLKSQYGTHVVVVSNKTKPVAKKQVAILEKTALASKETFNNYYSQANTFATLAGGTYEGYKKALDTTKVYSHPATITEATASYGAIDNAKEVTRWAFDAKEGKASNIITVDNNYFFVATLKAANKEGYAPVKKVATQIYERLYAEKQQAAATALVAEQIAGASSIEEVAERLGVTIEHRDALSLASANVEPALIGAISAAKEGEVFGPVAGAMGTYVIRVANKEVGSFYSEADAKNLATQKAQYLSQMILSVMQEYDDVKDNRERFF
;
A
#
# COMPACT_ATOMS: atom_id res chain seq x y z
N MET A 1 -70.05 -29.62 -25.35
CA MET A 1 -69.50 -28.40 -25.98
C MET A 1 -69.59 -27.15 -25.08
N ALA A 2 -70.55 -27.04 -24.15
CA ALA A 2 -70.71 -25.86 -23.27
C ALA A 2 -69.64 -25.64 -22.22
N VAL A 3 -68.82 -26.64 -21.84
CA VAL A 3 -67.76 -26.52 -20.83
C VAL A 3 -66.48 -25.89 -21.44
N LEU A 4 -66.11 -26.26 -22.66
CA LEU A 4 -64.95 -25.72 -23.37
C LEU A 4 -65.12 -24.22 -23.74
N GLU A 5 -66.36 -23.83 -24.05
CA GLU A 5 -66.75 -22.44 -24.39
C GLU A 5 -66.66 -21.54 -23.13
N LYS A 6 -67.11 -22.03 -21.98
CA LYS A 6 -66.99 -21.34 -20.68
C LYS A 6 -65.53 -21.16 -20.25
N ILE A 7 -64.70 -22.12 -20.50
CA ILE A 7 -63.26 -22.05 -20.21
C ILE A 7 -62.56 -21.03 -21.11
N ARG A 8 -62.92 -21.02 -22.42
CA ARG A 8 -62.35 -20.10 -23.41
C ARG A 8 -62.73 -18.63 -23.13
N VAL A 9 -63.97 -18.35 -22.72
CA VAL A 9 -64.44 -16.99 -22.44
C VAL A 9 -63.97 -16.46 -21.09
N LYS A 10 -63.89 -17.32 -20.05
CA LYS A 10 -63.56 -16.91 -18.69
C LYS A 10 -62.05 -16.97 -18.38
N PHE A 11 -61.31 -17.82 -19.07
CA PHE A 11 -59.86 -18.05 -18.84
C PHE A 11 -59.02 -17.91 -20.12
N GLY A 12 -59.62 -17.45 -21.25
CA GLY A 12 -58.91 -17.36 -22.51
C GLY A 12 -57.64 -16.47 -22.43
N LEU A 13 -57.71 -15.35 -21.72
CA LEU A 13 -56.56 -14.49 -21.49
C LEU A 13 -55.50 -15.16 -20.65
N ALA A 14 -55.87 -15.86 -19.57
CA ALA A 14 -54.95 -16.57 -18.70
C ALA A 14 -54.24 -17.73 -19.44
N ILE A 15 -55.02 -18.49 -20.27
CA ILE A 15 -54.44 -19.56 -21.09
C ILE A 15 -53.48 -19.00 -22.15
N SER A 16 -53.84 -17.87 -22.78
CA SER A 16 -52.93 -17.20 -23.75
C SER A 16 -51.64 -16.72 -23.09
N ILE A 17 -51.69 -16.19 -21.87
CA ILE A 17 -50.51 -15.78 -21.10
C ILE A 17 -49.67 -17.00 -20.76
N ILE A 18 -50.28 -18.10 -20.33
CA ILE A 18 -49.54 -19.35 -19.99
C ILE A 18 -48.86 -19.93 -21.23
N ILE A 19 -49.57 -19.93 -22.39
CA ILE A 19 -48.96 -20.41 -23.65
C ILE A 19 -47.87 -19.46 -24.12
N ALA A 20 -48.02 -18.15 -23.98
CA ALA A 20 -46.97 -17.18 -24.30
C ALA A 20 -45.74 -17.35 -23.39
N LEU A 21 -45.94 -17.57 -22.09
CA LEU A 21 -44.86 -17.87 -21.16
C LEU A 21 -44.16 -19.21 -21.44
N ALA A 22 -44.95 -20.24 -21.83
CA ALA A 22 -44.40 -21.53 -22.23
C ALA A 22 -43.59 -21.45 -23.55
N LEU A 23 -44.03 -20.67 -24.50
CA LEU A 23 -43.29 -20.41 -25.74
C LEU A 23 -42.05 -19.54 -25.47
N LEU A 24 -42.16 -18.55 -24.59
CA LEU A 24 -41.01 -17.72 -24.16
C LEU A 24 -39.95 -18.55 -23.48
N SER A 25 -40.32 -19.52 -22.61
CA SER A 25 -39.39 -20.42 -21.94
C SER A 25 -38.69 -21.41 -22.89
N PHE A 26 -39.20 -21.60 -24.10
CA PHE A 26 -38.58 -22.42 -25.15
C PHE A 26 -37.62 -21.63 -26.04
N ILE A 27 -37.79 -20.31 -26.10
CA ILE A 27 -37.00 -19.39 -26.93
C ILE A 27 -35.83 -18.79 -26.14
N ILE A 28 -36.02 -18.61 -24.83
CA ILE A 28 -34.98 -18.03 -23.95
C ILE A 28 -34.15 -19.18 -23.38
N ASP A 29 -32.90 -19.26 -23.78
CA ASP A 29 -31.92 -20.14 -23.15
C ASP A 29 -31.90 -19.86 -21.64
N PRO A 30 -32.01 -20.86 -20.77
CA PRO A 30 -31.95 -20.69 -19.33
C PRO A 30 -30.73 -19.92 -18.84
N SER A 31 -29.57 -20.03 -19.52
CA SER A 31 -28.37 -19.27 -19.21
C SER A 31 -28.49 -17.77 -19.49
N THR A 32 -29.29 -17.41 -20.54
CA THR A 32 -29.57 -16.01 -20.89
C THR A 32 -30.56 -15.37 -19.91
N LEU A 33 -31.51 -16.15 -19.41
CA LEU A 33 -32.47 -15.69 -18.40
C LEU A 33 -31.78 -15.53 -17.03
N GLU A 34 -30.88 -16.46 -16.66
CA GLU A 34 -30.09 -16.41 -15.45
C GLU A 34 -29.13 -15.22 -15.47
N SER A 35 -28.45 -14.96 -16.58
CA SER A 35 -27.60 -13.78 -16.76
C SER A 35 -28.40 -12.47 -16.74
N ALA A 36 -29.62 -12.43 -17.33
CA ALA A 36 -30.47 -11.26 -17.27
C ALA A 36 -31.03 -11.00 -15.86
N LEU A 37 -31.41 -12.04 -15.12
CA LEU A 37 -31.86 -11.94 -13.73
C LEU A 37 -30.71 -11.54 -12.80
N ASN A 38 -29.49 -12.05 -13.03
CA ASN A 38 -28.29 -11.69 -12.29
C ASN A 38 -27.88 -10.23 -12.56
N SER A 39 -28.01 -9.76 -13.80
CA SER A 39 -27.73 -8.36 -14.14
C SER A 39 -28.75 -7.36 -13.55
N MET A 40 -29.94 -7.81 -13.18
CA MET A 40 -30.96 -6.99 -12.50
C MET A 40 -30.85 -7.01 -10.97
N SER A 41 -29.98 -7.81 -10.39
CA SER A 41 -29.81 -7.93 -8.95
C SER A 41 -28.57 -7.18 -8.51
N SER A 42 -28.72 -6.08 -7.78
CA SER A 42 -27.60 -5.31 -7.17
C SER A 42 -26.66 -6.14 -6.27
N LYS A 43 -27.03 -7.38 -5.97
CA LYS A 43 -26.21 -8.33 -5.23
C LYS A 43 -24.91 -8.73 -6.00
N TYR A 44 -24.92 -8.62 -7.32
CA TYR A 44 -23.81 -8.97 -8.20
C TYR A 44 -23.07 -7.75 -8.75
N ASP A 45 -23.40 -6.55 -8.26
CA ASP A 45 -22.68 -5.35 -8.65
C ASP A 45 -21.35 -5.26 -7.90
N VAL A 46 -20.26 -5.12 -8.64
CA VAL A 46 -18.93 -4.89 -8.06
C VAL A 46 -18.79 -3.50 -7.44
N GLY A 47 -19.77 -2.64 -7.67
CA GLY A 47 -19.85 -1.34 -7.04
C GLY A 47 -20.85 -0.40 -7.69
N GLN A 48 -20.85 0.84 -7.18
CA GLN A 48 -21.65 1.95 -7.72
C GLN A 48 -20.76 3.19 -7.76
N ILE A 49 -20.80 3.92 -8.87
CA ILE A 49 -20.02 5.15 -9.09
C ILE A 49 -20.96 6.25 -9.53
N ALA A 50 -21.09 7.33 -8.76
CA ALA A 50 -21.97 8.47 -9.07
C ALA A 50 -23.39 8.04 -9.47
N GLY A 51 -23.98 7.10 -8.73
CA GLY A 51 -25.33 6.56 -8.97
C GLY A 51 -25.43 5.48 -10.04
N LYS A 52 -24.34 5.18 -10.78
CA LYS A 52 -24.31 4.12 -11.79
C LYS A 52 -23.80 2.82 -11.20
N SER A 53 -24.60 1.75 -11.23
CA SER A 53 -24.19 0.39 -10.89
C SER A 53 -23.20 -0.17 -11.91
N ILE A 54 -22.16 -0.84 -11.42
CA ILE A 54 -21.15 -1.54 -12.21
C ILE A 54 -21.34 -3.03 -12.01
N SER A 55 -21.77 -3.73 -13.05
CA SER A 55 -21.98 -5.17 -12.99
C SER A 55 -20.65 -5.92 -12.96
N TYR A 56 -20.67 -7.16 -12.42
CA TYR A 56 -19.48 -8.03 -12.45
C TYR A 56 -18.99 -8.29 -13.88
N SER A 57 -19.92 -8.52 -14.82
CA SER A 57 -19.58 -8.81 -16.22
C SER A 57 -18.90 -7.62 -16.91
N ASP A 58 -19.42 -6.39 -16.68
CA ASP A 58 -18.83 -5.18 -17.27
C ASP A 58 -17.42 -4.93 -16.68
N PHE A 59 -17.29 -5.08 -15.36
CA PHE A 59 -15.99 -4.93 -14.70
C PHE A 59 -14.99 -5.99 -15.17
N GLN A 60 -15.41 -7.26 -15.33
CA GLN A 60 -14.55 -8.32 -15.80
C GLN A 60 -14.06 -8.06 -17.23
N ALA A 61 -14.91 -7.50 -18.11
CA ALA A 61 -14.49 -7.10 -19.46
C ALA A 61 -13.38 -6.02 -19.43
N ASP A 62 -13.47 -5.07 -18.48
CA ASP A 62 -12.41 -4.09 -18.27
C ASP A 62 -11.13 -4.75 -17.71
N VAL A 63 -11.23 -5.68 -16.76
CA VAL A 63 -10.11 -6.46 -16.24
C VAL A 63 -9.42 -7.26 -17.35
N ASP A 64 -10.18 -7.93 -18.21
CA ASP A 64 -9.65 -8.71 -19.33
C ASP A 64 -8.89 -7.82 -20.34
N ARG A 65 -9.41 -6.62 -20.59
CA ARG A 65 -8.74 -5.61 -21.42
C ARG A 65 -7.41 -5.17 -20.80
N TYR A 66 -7.38 -4.85 -19.50
CA TYR A 66 -6.15 -4.50 -18.80
C TYR A 66 -5.16 -5.66 -18.69
N THR A 67 -5.65 -6.91 -18.59
CA THR A 67 -4.81 -8.11 -18.66
C THR A 67 -4.10 -8.19 -20.00
N THR A 68 -4.83 -7.99 -21.11
CA THR A 68 -4.23 -7.94 -22.45
C THR A 68 -3.17 -6.85 -22.58
N ILE A 69 -3.41 -5.66 -22.04
CA ILE A 69 -2.46 -4.55 -22.04
C ILE A 69 -1.19 -4.92 -21.26
N ASN A 70 -1.32 -5.51 -20.09
CA ASN A 70 -0.18 -5.90 -19.25
C ASN A 70 0.63 -7.04 -19.89
N GLU A 71 -0.02 -8.00 -20.54
CA GLU A 71 0.65 -9.07 -21.29
C GLU A 71 1.46 -8.52 -22.47
N LEU A 72 0.95 -7.53 -23.19
CA LEU A 72 1.69 -6.83 -24.24
C LEU A 72 2.94 -6.12 -23.71
N LEU A 73 2.88 -5.66 -22.45
CA LEU A 73 4.02 -5.03 -21.77
C LEU A 73 4.97 -6.03 -21.10
N GLY A 74 4.72 -7.35 -21.26
CA GLY A 74 5.56 -8.41 -20.71
C GLY A 74 5.39 -8.64 -19.21
N ALA A 75 4.30 -8.18 -18.62
CA ALA A 75 4.03 -8.42 -17.22
C ALA A 75 3.58 -9.88 -16.96
N ASP A 76 3.94 -10.42 -15.81
CA ASP A 76 3.55 -11.76 -15.40
C ASP A 76 2.09 -11.84 -14.92
N ARG A 77 1.62 -13.07 -14.64
CA ARG A 77 0.27 -13.34 -14.12
C ARG A 77 0.26 -13.58 -12.61
N SER A 78 1.18 -12.98 -11.86
CA SER A 78 1.20 -13.07 -10.40
C SER A 78 -0.09 -12.51 -9.78
N GLU A 79 -0.43 -12.95 -8.59
CA GLU A 79 -1.61 -12.48 -7.87
C GLU A 79 -1.53 -10.97 -7.59
N GLU A 80 -0.34 -10.47 -7.26
CA GLU A 80 -0.10 -9.04 -7.07
C GLU A 80 -0.38 -8.24 -8.35
N ASN A 81 0.08 -8.73 -9.51
CA ASN A 81 -0.19 -8.08 -10.78
C ASN A 81 -1.69 -8.13 -11.13
N GLN A 82 -2.38 -9.24 -10.86
CA GLN A 82 -3.84 -9.32 -11.03
C GLN A 82 -4.58 -8.32 -10.15
N LYS A 83 -4.12 -8.07 -8.93
CA LYS A 83 -4.66 -7.04 -8.04
C LYS A 83 -4.45 -5.63 -8.61
N GLN A 84 -3.26 -5.35 -9.15
CA GLN A 84 -2.97 -4.07 -9.82
C GLN A 84 -3.86 -3.86 -11.05
N ILE A 85 -4.06 -4.90 -11.86
CA ILE A 85 -4.96 -4.87 -13.02
C ILE A 85 -6.39 -4.53 -12.59
N ARG A 86 -6.93 -5.19 -11.56
CA ARG A 86 -8.27 -4.87 -11.03
C ARG A 86 -8.38 -3.43 -10.49
N ASN A 87 -7.33 -2.94 -9.87
CA ASN A 87 -7.28 -1.55 -9.40
C ASN A 87 -7.24 -0.56 -10.56
N ALA A 88 -6.47 -0.82 -11.60
CA ALA A 88 -6.41 0.02 -12.80
C ALA A 88 -7.76 0.06 -13.54
N ALA A 89 -8.42 -1.08 -13.71
CA ALA A 89 -9.75 -1.15 -14.30
C ALA A 89 -10.79 -0.35 -13.48
N TRP A 90 -10.75 -0.45 -12.16
CA TRP A 90 -11.63 0.33 -11.29
C TRP A 90 -11.35 1.83 -11.37
N GLN A 91 -10.08 2.21 -11.39
CA GLN A 91 -9.69 3.62 -11.52
C GLN A 91 -10.19 4.24 -12.83
N GLU A 92 -10.13 3.51 -13.94
CA GLU A 92 -10.67 3.99 -15.21
C GLU A 92 -12.20 4.21 -15.15
N LEU A 93 -12.92 3.36 -14.44
CA LEU A 93 -14.35 3.54 -14.22
C LEU A 93 -14.65 4.77 -13.34
N LEU A 94 -13.83 5.01 -12.29
CA LEU A 94 -13.89 6.25 -11.50
C LEU A 94 -13.63 7.48 -12.36
N ASP A 95 -12.59 7.43 -13.20
CA ASP A 95 -12.27 8.52 -14.10
C ASP A 95 -13.45 8.81 -15.06
N LYS A 96 -14.00 7.78 -15.65
CA LYS A 96 -15.06 7.88 -16.64
C LYS A 96 -16.39 8.39 -16.07
N TYR A 97 -16.85 7.81 -14.96
CA TYR A 97 -18.20 8.06 -14.47
C TYR A 97 -18.29 9.12 -13.38
N MET A 98 -17.16 9.47 -12.75
CA MET A 98 -17.10 10.46 -11.69
C MET A 98 -16.17 11.63 -12.06
N PHE A 99 -14.88 11.40 -12.18
CA PHE A 99 -13.88 12.49 -12.26
C PHE A 99 -14.05 13.36 -13.51
N VAL A 100 -14.01 12.76 -14.71
CA VAL A 100 -14.16 13.49 -15.99
C VAL A 100 -15.54 14.13 -16.11
N LYS A 101 -16.59 13.49 -15.58
CA LYS A 101 -17.93 14.06 -15.53
C LYS A 101 -17.95 15.32 -14.67
N ASN A 102 -17.46 15.27 -13.44
CA ASN A 102 -17.39 16.42 -12.53
C ASN A 102 -16.50 17.53 -13.09
N ALA A 103 -15.38 17.20 -13.73
CA ALA A 103 -14.53 18.16 -14.39
C ALA A 103 -15.25 18.90 -15.54
N LYS A 104 -16.02 18.18 -16.34
CA LYS A 104 -16.85 18.79 -17.42
C LYS A 104 -17.94 19.68 -16.85
N GLU A 105 -18.59 19.28 -15.76
CA GLU A 105 -19.59 20.11 -15.07
C GLU A 105 -18.98 21.39 -14.48
N ALA A 106 -17.71 21.33 -14.07
CA ALA A 106 -16.93 22.52 -13.68
C ALA A 106 -16.43 23.37 -14.86
N GLY A 107 -16.79 23.02 -16.11
CA GLY A 107 -16.44 23.75 -17.32
C GLY A 107 -15.06 23.40 -17.89
N ILE A 108 -14.38 22.37 -17.36
CA ILE A 108 -13.08 21.91 -17.90
C ILE A 108 -13.35 21.01 -19.11
N THR A 109 -12.64 21.29 -20.21
CA THR A 109 -12.71 20.47 -21.43
C THR A 109 -11.31 20.16 -21.95
N VAL A 110 -11.17 19.00 -22.59
CA VAL A 110 -10.00 18.62 -23.38
C VAL A 110 -10.51 18.41 -24.81
N GLY A 111 -10.13 19.31 -25.72
CA GLY A 111 -10.59 19.34 -27.10
C GLY A 111 -9.76 18.44 -28.02
N GLU A 112 -10.25 18.22 -29.25
CA GLU A 112 -9.57 17.38 -30.24
C GLU A 112 -8.20 17.98 -30.64
N ASP A 113 -8.11 19.29 -30.89
CA ASP A 113 -6.85 19.95 -31.25
C ASP A 113 -5.82 19.85 -30.12
N GLU A 114 -6.28 19.93 -28.87
CA GLU A 114 -5.41 19.73 -27.70
C GLU A 114 -4.93 18.28 -27.61
N MET A 115 -5.79 17.29 -27.84
CA MET A 115 -5.39 15.90 -27.88
C MET A 115 -4.37 15.62 -28.99
N VAL A 116 -4.54 16.20 -30.18
CA VAL A 116 -3.55 16.09 -31.25
C VAL A 116 -2.20 16.66 -30.79
N SER A 117 -2.20 17.82 -30.14
CA SER A 117 -0.97 18.42 -29.60
C SER A 117 -0.28 17.56 -28.55
N LEU A 118 -1.06 16.90 -27.66
CA LEU A 118 -0.57 16.03 -26.60
C LEU A 118 -0.04 14.68 -27.11
N LEU A 119 -0.58 14.18 -28.24
CA LEU A 119 -0.22 12.86 -28.80
C LEU A 119 0.88 12.96 -29.85
N ALA A 120 0.93 14.00 -30.64
CA ALA A 120 1.84 14.10 -31.79
C ALA A 120 2.39 15.50 -32.07
N GLY A 121 2.10 16.48 -31.19
CA GLY A 121 2.43 17.89 -31.38
C GLY A 121 3.60 18.36 -30.53
N GLU A 122 3.67 19.67 -30.35
CA GLU A 122 4.71 20.38 -29.62
C GLU A 122 4.70 20.09 -28.11
N TYR A 123 3.53 19.73 -27.57
CA TYR A 123 3.32 19.49 -26.12
C TYR A 123 3.03 18.03 -25.82
N THR A 124 3.98 17.14 -26.19
CA THR A 124 3.83 15.71 -25.92
C THR A 124 3.50 15.43 -24.44
N SER A 125 2.41 14.69 -24.19
CA SER A 125 1.99 14.34 -22.83
C SER A 125 3.08 13.56 -22.09
N PRO A 126 3.33 13.86 -20.79
CA PRO A 126 4.23 13.03 -19.96
C PRO A 126 3.87 11.54 -19.94
N ALA A 127 2.57 11.21 -19.99
CA ALA A 127 2.13 9.81 -20.07
C ALA A 127 2.58 9.11 -21.34
N LEU A 128 2.61 9.84 -22.45
CA LEU A 128 3.10 9.33 -23.71
C LEU A 128 4.64 9.31 -23.74
N ALA A 129 5.25 10.41 -23.29
CA ALA A 129 6.70 10.57 -23.29
C ALA A 129 7.43 9.55 -22.38
N GLN A 130 6.77 9.11 -21.29
CA GLN A 130 7.31 8.14 -20.35
C GLN A 130 6.85 6.71 -20.65
N ASN A 131 6.14 6.48 -21.76
CA ASN A 131 5.66 5.15 -22.13
C ASN A 131 6.81 4.34 -22.78
N PRO A 132 7.22 3.19 -22.18
CA PRO A 132 8.36 2.41 -22.68
C PRO A 132 8.22 1.94 -24.13
N VAL A 133 6.98 1.74 -24.61
CA VAL A 133 6.71 1.32 -26.00
C VAL A 133 7.15 2.37 -27.01
N PHE A 134 7.11 3.66 -26.64
CA PHE A 134 7.44 4.78 -27.51
C PHE A 134 8.80 5.41 -27.20
N MET A 135 9.58 4.81 -26.29
CA MET A 135 10.95 5.25 -26.02
C MET A 135 11.93 4.64 -27.02
N ASP A 136 12.95 5.40 -27.38
CA ASP A 136 14.09 4.89 -28.11
C ASP A 136 15.02 4.03 -27.22
N GLU A 137 16.13 3.59 -27.75
CA GLU A 137 17.12 2.77 -27.05
C GLU A 137 17.84 3.52 -25.91
N ASN A 138 17.73 4.84 -25.91
CA ASN A 138 18.30 5.74 -24.88
C ASN A 138 17.29 6.09 -23.79
N GLY A 139 16.07 5.56 -23.85
CA GLY A 139 14.99 5.87 -22.91
C GLY A 139 14.31 7.22 -23.16
N TYR A 140 14.52 7.85 -24.32
CA TYR A 140 13.84 9.08 -24.70
C TYR A 140 12.65 8.78 -25.61
N PHE A 141 11.61 9.61 -25.49
CA PHE A 141 10.46 9.52 -26.39
C PHE A 141 10.87 9.66 -27.86
N SER A 142 10.43 8.72 -28.69
CA SER A 142 10.70 8.67 -30.11
C SER A 142 9.43 8.88 -30.93
N PRO A 143 9.25 10.03 -31.59
CA PRO A 143 8.14 10.27 -32.51
C PRO A 143 8.07 9.25 -33.66
N ASP A 144 9.23 8.74 -34.11
CA ASP A 144 9.30 7.74 -35.18
C ASP A 144 8.76 6.37 -34.72
N ARG A 145 9.04 5.95 -33.47
CA ARG A 145 8.46 4.74 -32.90
C ARG A 145 6.95 4.86 -32.70
N LEU A 146 6.48 6.01 -32.23
CA LEU A 146 5.05 6.28 -32.13
C LEU A 146 4.38 6.20 -33.49
N LYS A 147 4.95 6.84 -34.50
CA LYS A 147 4.43 6.81 -35.87
C LYS A 147 4.37 5.40 -36.43
N ALA A 148 5.44 4.64 -36.29
CA ALA A 148 5.50 3.24 -36.71
C ALA A 148 4.46 2.37 -35.98
N PHE A 149 4.27 2.63 -34.68
CA PHE A 149 3.25 1.94 -33.90
C PHE A 149 1.83 2.23 -34.45
N ILE A 150 1.51 3.51 -34.69
CA ILE A 150 0.18 3.92 -35.20
C ILE A 150 -0.07 3.31 -36.59
N GLU A 151 0.92 3.28 -37.47
CA GLU A 151 0.82 2.66 -38.80
C GLU A 151 0.53 1.14 -38.70
N ASN A 152 1.04 0.46 -37.66
CA ASN A 152 0.81 -0.97 -37.45
C ASN A 152 -0.55 -1.26 -36.76
N VAL A 153 -1.17 -0.30 -36.07
CA VAL A 153 -2.46 -0.49 -35.37
C VAL A 153 -3.56 -0.94 -36.32
N ASP A 154 -3.61 -0.38 -37.55
CA ASP A 154 -4.65 -0.69 -38.52
C ASP A 154 -4.41 -2.03 -39.26
N SER A 155 -3.20 -2.53 -39.23
CA SER A 155 -2.80 -3.81 -39.83
C SER A 155 -2.83 -4.99 -38.85
N ASP A 156 -3.03 -4.75 -37.56
CA ASP A 156 -3.07 -5.78 -36.53
C ASP A 156 -4.43 -6.52 -36.54
N GLU A 157 -4.46 -7.71 -37.11
CA GLU A 157 -5.63 -8.58 -37.14
C GLU A 157 -6.07 -9.06 -35.75
N SER A 158 -5.16 -9.08 -34.75
CA SER A 158 -5.48 -9.49 -33.38
C SER A 158 -6.28 -8.43 -32.61
N GLY A 159 -6.22 -7.17 -33.03
CA GLY A 159 -6.82 -6.02 -32.36
C GLY A 159 -6.14 -5.60 -31.04
N GLN A 160 -5.05 -6.26 -30.66
CA GLN A 160 -4.35 -5.98 -29.40
C GLN A 160 -3.65 -4.61 -29.44
N LEU A 161 -2.99 -4.25 -30.55
CA LEU A 161 -2.36 -2.92 -30.70
C LEU A 161 -3.40 -1.80 -30.66
N ARG A 162 -4.60 -2.02 -31.22
CA ARG A 162 -5.71 -1.07 -31.11
C ARG A 162 -6.20 -0.92 -29.68
N THR A 163 -6.32 -2.02 -28.94
CA THR A 163 -6.68 -2.00 -27.51
C THR A 163 -5.67 -1.20 -26.71
N TYR A 164 -4.38 -1.41 -26.95
CA TYR A 164 -3.31 -0.66 -26.32
C TYR A 164 -3.32 0.83 -26.69
N TRP A 165 -3.53 1.16 -27.98
CA TRP A 165 -3.60 2.54 -28.43
C TRP A 165 -4.77 3.30 -27.80
N ASN A 166 -5.94 2.69 -27.72
CA ASN A 166 -7.09 3.28 -27.03
C ASN A 166 -6.78 3.53 -25.54
N TYR A 167 -6.09 2.61 -24.89
CA TYR A 167 -5.63 2.79 -23.52
C TYR A 167 -4.69 4.00 -23.38
N VAL A 168 -3.71 4.14 -24.25
CA VAL A 168 -2.77 5.28 -24.26
C VAL A 168 -3.51 6.60 -24.44
N GLN A 169 -4.42 6.67 -25.43
CA GLN A 169 -5.23 7.87 -25.68
C GLN A 169 -6.10 8.23 -24.46
N ASN A 170 -6.75 7.25 -23.83
CA ASN A 170 -7.55 7.49 -22.63
C ASN A 170 -6.67 7.96 -21.45
N THR A 171 -5.50 7.38 -21.30
CA THR A 171 -4.54 7.79 -20.25
C THR A 171 -4.11 9.25 -20.44
N VAL A 172 -3.72 9.65 -21.64
CA VAL A 172 -3.35 11.04 -21.97
C VAL A 172 -4.52 11.99 -21.73
N HIS A 173 -5.72 11.62 -22.18
CA HIS A 173 -6.94 12.42 -22.00
C HIS A 173 -7.27 12.62 -20.51
N ASN A 174 -7.28 11.55 -19.73
CA ASN A 174 -7.60 11.62 -18.31
C ASN A 174 -6.51 12.40 -17.54
N GLN A 175 -5.23 12.18 -17.82
CA GLN A 175 -4.15 12.99 -17.23
C GLN A 175 -4.31 14.48 -17.48
N GLN A 176 -4.74 14.86 -18.67
CA GLN A 176 -4.96 16.27 -18.98
C GLN A 176 -6.13 16.87 -18.19
N TYR A 177 -7.19 16.10 -17.97
CA TYR A 177 -8.25 16.52 -17.05
C TYR A 177 -7.75 16.68 -15.62
N TYR A 178 -6.94 15.73 -15.12
CA TYR A 178 -6.33 15.82 -13.79
C TYR A 178 -5.44 17.06 -13.68
N ALA A 179 -4.60 17.32 -14.67
CA ALA A 179 -3.71 18.49 -14.69
C ALA A 179 -4.49 19.80 -14.64
N LYS A 180 -5.52 19.94 -15.48
CA LYS A 180 -6.36 21.16 -15.52
C LYS A 180 -7.17 21.35 -14.25
N TYR A 181 -7.79 20.28 -13.74
CA TYR A 181 -8.59 20.35 -12.52
C TYR A 181 -7.72 20.63 -11.30
N GLY A 182 -6.57 19.96 -11.19
CA GLY A 182 -5.58 20.19 -10.13
C GLY A 182 -5.02 21.62 -10.16
N ALA A 183 -4.72 22.16 -11.35
CA ALA A 183 -4.28 23.55 -11.51
C ALA A 183 -5.36 24.55 -11.08
N LEU A 184 -6.63 24.32 -11.47
CA LEU A 184 -7.76 25.14 -11.05
C LEU A 184 -7.93 25.12 -9.53
N PHE A 185 -7.86 23.92 -8.93
CA PHE A 185 -7.99 23.74 -7.49
C PHE A 185 -6.84 24.40 -6.73
N THR A 186 -5.61 24.20 -7.18
CA THR A 186 -4.41 24.85 -6.60
C THR A 186 -4.50 26.37 -6.69
N ALA A 187 -4.96 26.89 -7.84
CA ALA A 187 -5.14 28.34 -8.01
C ALA A 187 -6.25 28.89 -7.10
N SER A 188 -7.34 28.13 -6.88
CA SER A 188 -8.43 28.52 -5.98
C SER A 188 -8.04 28.50 -4.51
N GLY A 189 -7.07 27.67 -4.13
CA GLY A 189 -6.52 27.55 -2.77
C GLY A 189 -5.33 28.46 -2.48
N SER A 190 -4.94 29.33 -3.43
CA SER A 190 -3.86 30.29 -3.21
C SER A 190 -4.30 31.40 -2.24
N ASP A 191 -3.41 31.74 -1.30
CA ASP A 191 -3.66 32.82 -0.34
C ASP A 191 -3.76 34.17 -1.09
N ASN A 192 -4.68 35.01 -0.64
CA ASN A 192 -4.79 36.37 -1.12
C ASN A 192 -3.73 37.29 -0.45
N ALA A 193 -3.60 38.52 -0.93
CA ALA A 193 -2.58 39.45 -0.45
C ALA A 193 -2.65 39.73 1.05
N LEU A 194 -3.85 39.73 1.66
CA LEU A 194 -4.00 39.91 3.11
C LEU A 194 -3.52 38.68 3.88
N GLN A 195 -3.85 37.48 3.42
CA GLN A 195 -3.39 36.22 4.03
C GLN A 195 -1.88 36.08 3.93
N LEU A 196 -1.29 36.44 2.77
CA LEU A 196 0.16 36.45 2.59
C LEU A 196 0.84 37.47 3.51
N ALA A 197 0.30 38.69 3.61
CA ALA A 197 0.83 39.71 4.51
C ALA A 197 0.77 39.25 5.98
N GLN A 198 -0.34 38.64 6.39
CA GLN A 198 -0.49 38.07 7.72
C GLN A 198 0.51 36.91 7.96
N ALA A 199 0.67 36.02 7.01
CA ALA A 199 1.62 34.91 7.11
C ALA A 199 3.08 35.41 7.21
N VAL A 200 3.42 36.49 6.50
CA VAL A 200 4.75 37.13 6.61
C VAL A 200 4.92 37.78 7.99
N GLU A 201 3.92 38.48 8.50
CA GLU A 201 3.95 39.07 9.84
C GLU A 201 4.10 37.98 10.91
N GLU A 202 3.26 36.96 10.89
CA GLU A 202 3.32 35.83 11.82
C GLU A 202 4.64 35.06 11.71
N GLY A 203 5.12 34.81 10.48
CA GLY A 203 6.40 34.15 10.22
C GLY A 203 7.61 34.92 10.73
N ASN A 204 7.54 36.24 10.76
CA ASN A 204 8.61 37.12 11.26
C ASN A 204 8.46 37.50 12.73
N THR A 205 7.29 37.23 13.35
CA THR A 205 7.05 37.59 14.74
C THR A 205 7.51 36.50 15.69
N THR A 206 8.39 36.87 16.61
CA THR A 206 8.78 36.07 17.76
C THR A 206 8.36 36.76 19.03
N ALA A 207 8.11 35.98 20.08
CA ALA A 207 7.73 36.55 21.40
C ALA A 207 8.49 35.85 22.53
N ASP A 208 8.89 36.65 23.50
CA ASP A 208 9.35 36.15 24.77
C ASP A 208 8.13 36.05 25.69
N VAL A 209 7.83 34.89 26.22
CA VAL A 209 6.59 34.58 26.87
C VAL A 209 6.83 33.87 28.21
N ASP A 210 6.23 34.40 29.26
CA ASP A 210 6.03 33.73 30.54
C ASP A 210 4.61 33.17 30.59
N TYR A 211 4.44 31.90 30.95
CA TYR A 211 3.11 31.35 31.11
C TYR A 211 2.97 30.40 32.29
N CYS A 212 1.77 30.38 32.84
CA CYS A 212 1.31 29.40 33.80
C CYS A 212 0.36 28.42 33.12
N LEU A 213 0.62 27.12 33.28
CA LEU A 213 -0.24 26.06 32.77
C LEU A 213 -0.86 25.30 33.94
N VAL A 214 -2.20 25.34 34.00
CA VAL A 214 -2.98 24.54 34.92
C VAL A 214 -3.55 23.34 34.17
N TYR A 215 -3.00 22.16 34.42
CA TYR A 215 -3.46 20.93 33.79
C TYR A 215 -4.90 20.60 34.16
N TYR A 216 -5.65 20.06 33.22
CA TYR A 216 -6.99 19.58 33.52
C TYR A 216 -6.95 18.39 34.48
N PRO A 217 -7.95 18.28 35.39
CA PRO A 217 -8.01 17.19 36.35
C PRO A 217 -8.10 15.84 35.62
N VAL A 218 -7.28 14.88 36.04
CA VAL A 218 -7.34 13.48 35.54
C VAL A 218 -8.56 12.76 36.14
N ASN A 219 -8.92 13.09 37.39
CA ASN A 219 -10.05 12.47 38.08
C ASN A 219 -11.38 13.07 37.59
N ARG A 220 -12.40 12.23 37.52
CA ARG A 220 -13.75 12.68 37.18
C ARG A 220 -14.33 13.54 38.27
N ASP A 221 -14.92 14.64 37.88
CA ASP A 221 -15.70 15.51 38.73
C ASP A 221 -17.17 15.07 38.69
N SER A 222 -17.69 14.64 39.85
CA SER A 222 -19.07 14.16 39.99
C SER A 222 -20.12 15.27 39.83
N THR A 223 -19.72 16.54 39.86
CA THR A 223 -20.62 17.69 39.67
C THR A 223 -20.90 17.95 38.18
N ILE A 224 -20.07 17.43 37.29
CA ILE A 224 -20.22 17.59 35.86
C ILE A 224 -21.23 16.55 35.34
N VAL A 225 -22.37 17.02 34.87
CA VAL A 225 -23.45 16.20 34.36
C VAL A 225 -23.54 16.34 32.84
N VAL A 226 -23.52 15.20 32.13
CA VAL A 226 -23.88 15.10 30.73
C VAL A 226 -25.17 14.31 30.65
N SER A 227 -26.23 14.93 30.15
CA SER A 227 -27.54 14.30 30.06
C SER A 227 -27.69 13.51 28.73
N ASP A 228 -28.64 12.58 28.69
CA ASP A 228 -29.02 11.91 27.45
C ASP A 228 -29.48 12.88 26.36
N ASP A 229 -30.06 14.01 26.74
CA ASP A 229 -30.48 15.05 25.79
C ASP A 229 -29.28 15.80 25.19
N ASP A 230 -28.24 16.06 25.98
CA ASP A 230 -26.97 16.60 25.46
C ASP A 230 -26.37 15.66 24.42
N VAL A 231 -26.33 14.34 24.71
CA VAL A 231 -25.84 13.31 23.78
C VAL A 231 -26.65 13.30 22.49
N ARG A 232 -27.98 13.35 22.59
CA ARG A 232 -28.86 13.39 21.39
C ARG A 232 -28.70 14.67 20.58
N ALA A 233 -28.56 15.82 21.28
CA ALA A 233 -28.35 17.11 20.63
C ALA A 233 -27.03 17.14 19.87
N TYR A 234 -25.94 16.68 20.50
CA TYR A 234 -24.64 16.57 19.88
C TYR A 234 -24.66 15.63 18.65
N TYR A 235 -25.24 14.44 18.80
CA TYR A 235 -25.39 13.51 17.69
C TYR A 235 -26.14 14.12 16.51
N LYS A 236 -27.24 14.83 16.76
CA LYS A 236 -28.03 15.47 15.71
C LYS A 236 -27.25 16.55 14.98
N GLN A 237 -26.48 17.35 15.72
CA GLN A 237 -25.66 18.43 15.15
C GLN A 237 -24.48 17.93 14.36
N HIS A 238 -23.88 16.81 14.79
CA HIS A 238 -22.66 16.23 14.23
C HIS A 238 -22.90 14.87 13.59
N LYS A 239 -24.07 14.65 13.02
CA LYS A 239 -24.52 13.35 12.50
C LYS A 239 -23.54 12.75 11.50
N ASP A 240 -22.92 13.59 10.64
CA ASP A 240 -22.01 13.14 9.60
C ASP A 240 -20.70 12.54 10.14
N PHE A 241 -20.30 12.88 11.36
CA PHE A 241 -19.15 12.25 12.02
C PHE A 241 -19.40 10.78 12.41
N PHE A 242 -20.66 10.36 12.42
CA PHE A 242 -21.09 9.00 12.76
C PHE A 242 -21.51 8.19 11.55
N LYS A 243 -21.12 8.63 10.36
CA LYS A 243 -21.28 7.86 9.12
C LYS A 243 -20.35 6.65 9.19
N GLN A 244 -20.84 5.46 8.86
CA GLN A 244 -20.11 4.21 8.89
C GLN A 244 -20.35 3.39 7.64
N ARG A 245 -19.33 2.63 7.23
CA ARG A 245 -19.50 1.55 6.25
C ARG A 245 -20.15 0.34 6.93
N ALA A 246 -20.77 -0.53 6.13
CA ALA A 246 -21.24 -1.81 6.65
C ALA A 246 -20.09 -2.55 7.33
N ASN A 247 -20.34 -2.98 8.57
CA ASN A 247 -19.33 -3.72 9.33
C ASN A 247 -19.95 -4.83 10.18
N ARG A 248 -19.11 -5.74 10.64
CA ARG A 248 -19.47 -6.86 11.51
C ARG A 248 -18.60 -6.82 12.75
N GLU A 249 -19.25 -6.94 13.91
CA GLU A 249 -18.54 -7.18 15.17
C GLU A 249 -18.52 -8.68 15.40
N ILE A 250 -17.35 -9.27 15.35
CA ILE A 250 -17.14 -10.70 15.55
C ILE A 250 -16.23 -10.96 16.75
N GLU A 251 -16.32 -12.16 17.26
CA GLU A 251 -15.31 -12.76 18.13
C GLU A 251 -14.87 -14.06 17.45
N TYR A 252 -13.58 -14.37 17.49
CA TYR A 252 -13.07 -15.59 16.90
C TYR A 252 -11.98 -16.23 17.74
N VAL A 253 -11.89 -17.57 17.68
CA VAL A 253 -10.74 -18.35 18.12
C VAL A 253 -10.02 -18.88 16.90
N VAL A 254 -8.72 -19.04 17.00
CA VAL A 254 -7.88 -19.63 15.95
C VAL A 254 -6.99 -20.71 16.55
N PHE A 255 -6.90 -21.84 15.86
CA PHE A 255 -5.99 -22.93 16.15
C PHE A 255 -4.96 -22.97 15.03
N GLU A 256 -3.76 -22.51 15.35
CA GLU A 256 -2.62 -22.52 14.45
C GLU A 256 -1.93 -23.88 14.48
N VAL A 257 -1.75 -24.48 13.30
CA VAL A 257 -1.08 -25.78 13.18
C VAL A 257 0.42 -25.54 13.22
N VAL A 258 1.02 -25.83 14.36
CA VAL A 258 2.48 -25.78 14.54
C VAL A 258 3.03 -27.19 14.73
N PRO A 259 4.28 -27.48 14.30
CA PRO A 259 4.90 -28.78 14.50
C PRO A 259 4.93 -29.19 15.97
N SER A 260 4.65 -30.45 16.25
CA SER A 260 4.76 -31.03 17.59
C SER A 260 6.22 -31.29 17.98
N ALA A 261 6.46 -31.62 19.24
CA ALA A 261 7.79 -32.03 19.69
C ALA A 261 8.28 -33.28 18.95
N GLU A 262 7.37 -34.17 18.59
CA GLU A 262 7.66 -35.40 17.83
C GLU A 262 8.01 -35.05 16.37
N ASP A 263 7.34 -34.08 15.76
CA ASP A 263 7.65 -33.58 14.41
C ASP A 263 9.04 -32.92 14.37
N ILE A 264 9.36 -32.10 15.38
CA ILE A 264 10.67 -31.46 15.53
C ILE A 264 11.77 -32.51 15.73
N ALA A 265 11.53 -33.54 16.56
CA ALA A 265 12.46 -34.66 16.75
C ALA A 265 12.69 -35.44 15.47
N ALA A 266 11.62 -35.73 14.71
CA ALA A 266 11.74 -36.42 13.42
C ALA A 266 12.52 -35.59 12.37
N ALA A 267 12.36 -34.25 12.34
CA ALA A 267 13.16 -33.37 11.50
C ALA A 267 14.62 -33.33 11.94
N SER A 268 14.90 -33.36 13.24
CA SER A 268 16.24 -33.45 13.81
C SER A 268 16.92 -34.77 13.42
N ASP A 269 16.23 -35.89 13.58
CA ASP A 269 16.76 -37.22 13.21
C ASP A 269 17.04 -37.27 11.68
N ALA A 270 16.14 -36.74 10.86
CA ALA A 270 16.36 -36.65 9.42
C ALA A 270 17.51 -35.70 9.03
N MET A 271 17.75 -34.65 9.83
CA MET A 271 18.91 -33.79 9.67
C MET A 271 20.21 -34.52 10.01
N ASP A 272 20.24 -35.27 11.11
CA ASP A 272 21.41 -36.06 11.54
C ASP A 272 21.76 -37.11 10.50
N GLU A 273 20.77 -37.86 9.99
CA GLU A 273 20.95 -38.86 8.93
C GLU A 273 21.50 -38.22 7.64
N ALA A 274 20.92 -37.09 7.21
CA ALA A 274 21.37 -36.40 6.02
C ALA A 274 22.76 -35.76 6.17
N PHE A 275 23.15 -35.35 7.39
CA PHE A 275 24.41 -34.68 7.67
C PHE A 275 25.63 -35.57 7.42
N GLU A 276 25.56 -36.88 7.66
CA GLU A 276 26.66 -37.82 7.39
C GLU A 276 26.99 -37.89 5.88
N GLU A 277 25.98 -37.95 5.02
CA GLU A 277 26.15 -37.93 3.57
C GLU A 277 26.55 -36.52 3.08
N PHE A 278 25.98 -35.45 3.66
CA PHE A 278 26.32 -34.07 3.34
C PHE A 278 27.80 -33.77 3.51
N ALA A 279 28.40 -34.32 4.55
CA ALA A 279 29.79 -34.13 4.87
C ALA A 279 30.75 -34.70 3.78
N THR A 280 30.34 -35.72 3.07
CA THR A 280 31.21 -36.52 2.19
C THR A 280 30.84 -36.54 0.72
N THR A 281 29.58 -36.18 0.38
CA THR A 281 29.08 -36.26 -1.01
C THR A 281 29.90 -35.45 -2.00
N ASP A 282 30.15 -36.01 -3.18
CA ASP A 282 30.78 -35.33 -4.30
C ASP A 282 29.75 -34.62 -5.20
N ASN A 283 28.48 -35.04 -5.19
CA ASN A 283 27.40 -34.44 -5.97
C ASN A 283 26.45 -33.62 -5.08
N MET A 284 26.95 -32.51 -4.59
CA MET A 284 26.24 -31.65 -3.66
C MET A 284 24.88 -31.17 -4.19
N ARG A 285 24.81 -30.80 -5.48
CA ARG A 285 23.56 -30.33 -6.09
C ARG A 285 22.45 -31.39 -6.05
N ALA A 286 22.73 -32.62 -6.45
CA ALA A 286 21.77 -33.70 -6.44
C ALA A 286 21.39 -34.10 -4.99
N PHE A 287 22.37 -34.05 -4.09
CA PHE A 287 22.15 -34.31 -2.68
C PHE A 287 21.17 -33.32 -2.05
N LEU A 288 21.44 -32.00 -2.20
CA LEU A 288 20.57 -30.96 -1.63
C LEU A 288 19.18 -30.97 -2.22
N LEU A 289 19.05 -31.21 -3.54
CA LEU A 289 17.74 -31.32 -4.18
C LEU A 289 16.87 -32.42 -3.58
N LYS A 290 17.50 -33.49 -3.09
CA LYS A 290 16.79 -34.64 -2.47
C LYS A 290 16.57 -34.48 -0.97
N ASN A 291 17.55 -33.91 -0.26
CA ASN A 291 17.65 -33.99 1.18
C ASN A 291 17.54 -32.64 1.91
N SER A 292 17.36 -31.53 1.21
CA SER A 292 17.33 -30.19 1.81
C SER A 292 16.14 -29.39 1.32
N ASP A 293 15.62 -28.52 2.20
CA ASP A 293 14.59 -27.54 1.84
C ASP A 293 15.18 -26.37 1.03
N ARG A 294 16.53 -26.28 0.99
CA ARG A 294 17.29 -25.30 0.22
C ARG A 294 18.13 -25.97 -0.86
N GLY A 295 18.10 -25.43 -2.08
CA GLY A 295 18.96 -25.85 -3.17
C GLY A 295 20.36 -25.27 -3.09
N LEU A 296 21.31 -25.83 -3.88
CA LEU A 296 22.64 -25.25 -4.04
C LEU A 296 22.56 -24.00 -4.90
N ASP A 297 22.99 -22.87 -4.34
CA ASP A 297 23.21 -21.62 -5.08
C ASP A 297 24.68 -21.47 -5.52
N ASN A 298 24.95 -20.47 -6.32
CA ASN A 298 26.30 -20.12 -6.80
C ASN A 298 26.80 -18.82 -6.12
N TYR A 299 26.19 -18.40 -5.04
CA TYR A 299 26.51 -17.14 -4.38
C TYR A 299 27.84 -17.23 -3.60
N TRP A 300 28.61 -16.17 -3.66
CA TRP A 300 29.86 -16.02 -2.94
C TRP A 300 29.62 -15.16 -1.69
N TYR A 301 29.39 -15.80 -0.58
CA TYR A 301 29.14 -15.16 0.71
C TYR A 301 30.40 -14.54 1.29
N LYS A 302 30.31 -13.36 1.87
CA LYS A 302 31.31 -12.80 2.79
C LYS A 302 30.84 -12.93 4.23
N ALA A 303 31.75 -12.72 5.19
CA ALA A 303 31.44 -12.78 6.61
C ALA A 303 30.25 -11.85 6.98
N GLY A 304 29.30 -12.38 7.70
CA GLY A 304 28.05 -11.74 8.10
C GLY A 304 26.86 -11.93 7.14
N GLU A 305 27.08 -12.37 5.90
CA GLU A 305 25.99 -12.57 4.94
C GLU A 305 25.22 -13.89 5.18
N LEU A 306 25.90 -14.96 5.59
CA LEU A 306 25.23 -16.21 5.99
C LEU A 306 24.41 -16.06 7.28
N ALA A 307 24.64 -15.01 8.07
CA ALA A 307 23.86 -14.73 9.26
C ALA A 307 22.37 -14.45 8.98
N THR A 308 22.03 -14.10 7.74
CA THR A 308 20.63 -13.99 7.28
C THR A 308 19.92 -15.35 7.17
N VAL A 309 20.70 -16.43 7.04
CA VAL A 309 20.20 -17.81 7.06
C VAL A 309 20.25 -18.35 8.48
N ASN A 310 21.45 -18.38 9.05
CA ASN A 310 21.67 -18.74 10.44
C ASN A 310 23.02 -18.17 10.92
N ARG A 311 23.01 -17.47 12.05
CA ARG A 311 24.16 -16.78 12.58
C ARG A 311 25.30 -17.73 12.99
N GLU A 312 24.95 -18.87 13.56
CA GLU A 312 25.93 -19.83 14.05
C GLU A 312 26.74 -20.46 12.92
N ILE A 313 26.08 -20.79 11.78
CA ILE A 313 26.80 -21.31 10.61
C ILE A 313 27.69 -20.25 9.98
N ASP A 314 27.31 -18.96 9.99
CA ASP A 314 28.15 -17.87 9.52
C ASP A 314 29.43 -17.77 10.35
N GLU A 315 29.30 -17.73 11.68
CA GLU A 315 30.43 -17.63 12.61
C GLU A 315 31.37 -18.83 12.45
N GLN A 316 30.86 -20.05 12.28
CA GLN A 316 31.70 -21.24 12.10
C GLN A 316 32.42 -21.26 10.74
N ILE A 317 31.70 -20.99 9.63
CA ILE A 317 32.31 -20.98 8.29
C ILE A 317 33.38 -19.90 8.16
N PHE A 318 33.09 -18.67 8.59
CA PHE A 318 34.07 -17.58 8.52
C PHE A 318 35.11 -17.61 9.65
N GLY A 319 34.86 -18.38 10.71
CA GLY A 319 35.84 -18.76 11.72
C GLY A 319 36.87 -19.81 11.25
N GLY A 320 36.70 -20.38 10.05
CA GLY A 320 37.67 -21.30 9.41
C GLY A 320 37.20 -22.76 9.32
N SER A 321 35.99 -23.08 9.75
CA SER A 321 35.40 -24.42 9.55
C SER A 321 35.06 -24.66 8.10
N LYS A 322 35.40 -25.84 7.57
CA LYS A 322 34.99 -26.29 6.25
C LYS A 322 33.64 -26.97 6.22
N LEU A 323 33.22 -27.49 7.37
CA LEU A 323 31.92 -28.09 7.66
C LEU A 323 31.51 -27.60 9.04
N THR A 324 30.30 -27.10 9.18
CA THR A 324 29.77 -26.69 10.49
C THR A 324 29.21 -27.87 11.27
N GLN A 325 28.97 -27.67 12.53
CA GLN A 325 28.03 -28.48 13.28
C GLN A 325 26.62 -28.11 12.87
N ILE A 326 25.65 -28.92 13.26
CA ILE A 326 24.24 -28.63 13.06
C ILE A 326 23.85 -27.50 14.03
N ALA A 327 23.33 -26.41 13.48
CA ALA A 327 22.79 -25.28 14.20
C ALA A 327 21.24 -25.31 14.14
N THR A 328 20.60 -24.78 15.16
CA THR A 328 19.13 -24.80 15.27
C THR A 328 18.61 -23.37 15.39
N ASP A 329 17.53 -23.06 14.68
CA ASP A 329 16.79 -21.81 14.84
C ASP A 329 15.30 -22.12 14.76
N GLY A 330 14.59 -21.99 15.89
CA GLY A 330 13.20 -22.38 16.02
C GLY A 330 12.97 -23.86 15.66
N ASN A 331 12.20 -24.09 14.58
CA ASN A 331 11.88 -25.43 14.07
C ASN A 331 12.78 -25.85 12.89
N SER A 332 13.84 -25.11 12.60
CA SER A 332 14.72 -25.37 11.47
C SER A 332 16.13 -25.75 11.93
N PHE A 333 16.73 -26.66 11.20
CA PHE A 333 18.07 -27.19 11.42
C PHE A 333 18.95 -26.86 10.22
N PHE A 334 20.16 -26.40 10.48
CA PHE A 334 21.09 -25.91 9.45
C PHE A 334 22.46 -26.54 9.61
N ALA A 335 23.09 -26.90 8.50
CA ALA A 335 24.52 -27.16 8.46
C ALA A 335 25.09 -26.57 7.16
N ALA A 336 26.33 -26.16 7.21
CA ALA A 336 26.98 -25.53 6.05
C ALA A 336 28.31 -26.21 5.73
N ARG A 337 28.62 -26.36 4.44
CA ARG A 337 29.89 -26.90 3.94
C ARG A 337 30.51 -25.93 2.95
N GLU A 338 31.76 -25.53 3.22
CA GLU A 338 32.53 -24.73 2.27
C GLU A 338 32.83 -25.52 1.02
N MET A 339 32.40 -25.02 -0.14
CA MET A 339 32.64 -25.63 -1.45
C MET A 339 33.85 -25.02 -2.13
N ALA A 340 34.06 -23.71 -1.99
CA ALA A 340 35.18 -22.97 -2.52
C ALA A 340 35.46 -21.71 -1.70
N SER A 341 36.66 -21.21 -1.76
CA SER A 341 37.06 -19.94 -1.11
C SER A 341 37.94 -19.12 -2.06
N LYS A 342 37.67 -17.83 -2.17
CA LYS A 342 38.35 -16.93 -3.10
C LYS A 342 38.36 -15.51 -2.55
N MET A 343 39.40 -14.74 -2.89
CA MET A 343 39.43 -13.30 -2.66
C MET A 343 38.74 -12.60 -3.83
N ILE A 344 37.57 -12.02 -3.60
CA ILE A 344 36.73 -11.38 -4.64
C ILE A 344 36.38 -9.96 -4.18
N PRO A 345 36.45 -8.95 -5.10
CA PRO A 345 35.92 -7.61 -4.80
C PRO A 345 34.42 -7.66 -4.50
N ASP A 346 33.93 -6.81 -3.59
CA ASP A 346 32.50 -6.70 -3.32
C ASP A 346 31.74 -6.08 -4.48
N SER A 347 32.40 -5.17 -5.20
CA SER A 347 31.82 -4.52 -6.36
C SER A 347 32.89 -4.18 -7.39
N ALA A 348 32.46 -4.09 -8.64
CA ALA A 348 33.25 -3.68 -9.78
C ALA A 348 32.51 -2.57 -10.54
N PHE A 349 33.22 -1.50 -10.90
CA PHE A 349 32.67 -0.44 -11.75
C PHE A 349 32.89 -0.82 -13.21
N VAL A 350 31.76 -1.01 -13.93
CA VAL A 350 31.74 -1.61 -15.26
C VAL A 350 31.35 -0.59 -16.30
N LYS A 351 32.07 -0.60 -17.42
CA LYS A 351 31.76 0.11 -18.64
C LYS A 351 31.61 -0.90 -19.78
N HIS A 352 30.71 -0.66 -20.73
CA HIS A 352 30.50 -1.55 -21.86
C HIS A 352 30.23 -0.83 -23.19
N ILE A 353 30.43 -1.55 -24.30
CA ILE A 353 29.91 -1.26 -25.62
C ILE A 353 29.03 -2.44 -25.98
N LEU A 354 27.74 -2.26 -26.12
CA LEU A 354 26.78 -3.31 -26.49
C LEU A 354 26.66 -3.38 -28.02
N LEU A 355 26.85 -4.56 -28.56
CA LEU A 355 26.82 -4.85 -30.00
C LEU A 355 25.76 -5.91 -30.30
N GLN A 356 25.00 -5.71 -31.35
CA GLN A 356 24.00 -6.66 -31.85
C GLN A 356 24.18 -6.92 -33.36
N GLY A 357 23.60 -8.01 -33.88
CA GLY A 357 23.62 -8.40 -35.28
C GLY A 357 24.71 -9.43 -35.62
N GLU A 358 24.70 -9.90 -36.87
CA GLU A 358 25.51 -11.06 -37.31
C GLU A 358 27.02 -10.86 -37.20
N ASN A 359 27.52 -9.64 -37.27
CA ASN A 359 28.93 -9.29 -37.16
C ASN A 359 29.39 -8.81 -35.80
N ALA A 360 28.53 -8.85 -34.78
CA ALA A 360 28.81 -8.28 -33.44
C ALA A 360 30.09 -8.84 -32.81
N ASP A 361 30.35 -10.15 -32.94
CA ASP A 361 31.53 -10.81 -32.40
C ASP A 361 32.83 -10.30 -33.04
N HIS A 362 32.89 -10.23 -34.37
CA HIS A 362 34.06 -9.71 -35.07
C HIS A 362 34.32 -8.24 -34.81
N LEU A 363 33.24 -7.47 -34.66
CA LEU A 363 33.33 -6.06 -34.35
C LEU A 363 33.84 -5.88 -32.90
N ALA A 364 33.36 -6.69 -31.96
CA ALA A 364 33.81 -6.67 -30.55
C ALA A 364 35.32 -6.92 -30.45
N ASP A 365 35.86 -7.95 -31.15
CA ASP A 365 37.29 -8.26 -31.19
C ASP A 365 38.10 -7.09 -31.76
N SER A 366 37.57 -6.45 -32.80
CA SER A 366 38.19 -5.28 -33.42
C SER A 366 38.24 -4.11 -32.46
N LEU A 367 37.14 -3.81 -31.74
CA LEU A 367 37.06 -2.73 -30.76
C LEU A 367 37.94 -2.97 -29.52
N VAL A 368 38.03 -4.20 -29.05
CA VAL A 368 39.00 -4.59 -28.03
C VAL A 368 40.43 -4.29 -28.47
N THR A 369 40.75 -4.59 -29.73
CA THR A 369 42.08 -4.29 -30.28
C THR A 369 42.36 -2.79 -30.38
N VAL A 370 41.37 -1.99 -30.75
CA VAL A 370 41.47 -0.52 -30.79
C VAL A 370 41.67 0.04 -29.36
N LEU A 371 40.90 -0.43 -28.40
CA LEU A 371 40.99 0.00 -27.01
C LEU A 371 42.35 -0.37 -26.38
N LYS A 372 42.89 -1.56 -26.69
CA LYS A 372 44.24 -1.97 -26.23
C LYS A 372 45.34 -1.09 -26.82
N LYS A 373 45.11 -0.43 -27.95
CA LYS A 373 46.02 0.55 -28.56
C LYS A 373 45.81 2.00 -28.10
N GLY A 374 44.91 2.23 -27.12
CA GLY A 374 44.65 3.54 -26.54
C GLY A 374 43.48 4.30 -27.20
N GLY A 375 42.56 3.59 -27.87
CA GLY A 375 41.33 4.17 -28.39
C GLY A 375 40.49 4.80 -27.27
N ASN A 376 39.77 5.87 -27.59
CA ASN A 376 38.86 6.54 -26.64
C ASN A 376 37.58 5.73 -26.50
N PHE A 377 37.27 5.28 -25.30
CA PHE A 377 36.14 4.42 -25.00
C PHE A 377 34.80 5.10 -25.31
N ALA A 378 34.57 6.32 -24.81
CA ALA A 378 33.32 7.04 -25.00
C ALA A 378 33.00 7.32 -26.49
N ASN A 379 34.05 7.60 -27.31
CA ASN A 379 33.87 7.79 -28.74
C ASN A 379 33.45 6.49 -29.44
N LEU A 380 33.95 5.34 -28.96
CA LEU A 380 33.57 4.03 -29.52
C LEU A 380 32.17 3.64 -29.07
N VAL A 381 31.74 3.99 -27.85
CA VAL A 381 30.34 3.84 -27.41
C VAL A 381 29.44 4.64 -28.31
N ALA A 382 29.71 5.93 -28.50
CA ALA A 382 28.89 6.80 -29.35
C ALA A 382 28.79 6.34 -30.82
N SER A 383 29.82 5.62 -31.31
CA SER A 383 29.88 5.17 -32.73
C SER A 383 29.32 3.77 -32.95
N TYR A 384 29.33 2.90 -31.95
CA TYR A 384 29.08 1.46 -32.15
C TYR A 384 28.14 0.81 -31.17
N SER A 385 27.93 1.42 -29.96
CA SER A 385 27.05 0.82 -28.97
C SER A 385 25.58 0.98 -29.33
N VAL A 386 24.80 -0.06 -29.19
CA VAL A 386 23.33 0.04 -29.22
C VAL A 386 22.77 0.57 -27.89
N ASP A 387 23.54 0.46 -26.80
CA ASP A 387 23.24 1.12 -25.53
C ASP A 387 23.95 2.49 -25.49
N GLN A 388 23.17 3.54 -25.69
CA GLN A 388 23.60 4.95 -25.63
C GLN A 388 23.15 5.63 -24.32
N ALA A 389 22.39 4.93 -23.46
CA ALA A 389 21.79 5.49 -22.26
C ALA A 389 22.68 5.34 -21.02
N SER A 390 23.53 4.31 -20.98
CA SER A 390 24.37 4.02 -19.80
C SER A 390 25.47 5.05 -19.63
N ALA A 391 25.35 5.89 -18.59
CA ALA A 391 26.27 6.97 -18.25
C ALA A 391 26.36 7.21 -16.74
N ALA A 392 26.52 6.17 -15.92
CA ALA A 392 26.44 6.22 -14.46
C ALA A 392 27.46 7.19 -13.80
N ASP A 393 28.61 7.47 -14.43
CA ASP A 393 29.59 8.46 -13.99
C ASP A 393 29.67 9.70 -14.89
N GLY A 394 28.67 9.89 -15.77
CA GLY A 394 28.63 10.96 -16.76
C GLY A 394 29.41 10.66 -18.04
N GLU A 395 30.06 9.50 -18.17
CA GLU A 395 30.68 9.02 -19.40
C GLU A 395 29.81 7.97 -20.08
N LEU A 396 29.64 8.06 -21.40
CA LEU A 396 28.89 7.08 -22.19
C LEU A 396 29.44 5.68 -22.04
N GLY A 397 28.54 4.70 -21.92
CA GLY A 397 28.84 3.29 -21.74
C GLY A 397 29.16 2.88 -20.29
N SER A 398 29.00 3.78 -19.32
CA SER A 398 29.19 3.47 -17.89
C SER A 398 27.92 2.85 -17.30
N ILE A 399 27.95 1.55 -17.00
CA ILE A 399 26.85 0.84 -16.32
C ILE A 399 26.83 1.19 -14.82
N GLY A 400 28.01 1.41 -14.21
CA GLY A 400 28.15 1.72 -12.79
C GLY A 400 28.70 0.54 -11.96
N TRP A 401 28.45 0.62 -10.63
CA TRP A 401 28.89 -0.40 -9.68
C TRP A 401 28.00 -1.62 -9.73
N MET A 402 28.57 -2.77 -10.09
CA MET A 402 27.92 -4.08 -10.01
C MET A 402 28.32 -4.81 -8.75
N THR A 403 27.37 -5.46 -8.09
CA THR A 403 27.54 -6.40 -6.98
C THR A 403 26.98 -7.77 -7.38
N GLN A 404 27.20 -8.81 -6.61
CA GLN A 404 26.60 -10.12 -6.89
C GLN A 404 25.08 -10.12 -6.86
N THR A 405 24.48 -9.28 -5.98
CA THR A 405 23.01 -9.12 -5.86
C THR A 405 22.43 -8.18 -6.90
N TYR A 406 23.27 -7.29 -7.45
CA TYR A 406 22.85 -6.34 -8.49
C TYR A 406 23.81 -6.46 -9.67
N MET A 407 23.54 -7.43 -10.53
CA MET A 407 24.38 -7.77 -11.66
C MET A 407 23.52 -8.11 -12.88
N ILE A 408 23.98 -7.67 -14.04
CA ILE A 408 23.36 -8.07 -15.30
C ILE A 408 23.71 -9.54 -15.54
N PRO A 409 22.75 -10.43 -15.80
CA PRO A 409 23.02 -11.83 -16.10
C PRO A 409 24.03 -12.00 -17.28
N GLY A 410 25.06 -12.77 -17.07
CA GLY A 410 26.17 -12.94 -18.00
C GLY A 410 27.41 -12.10 -17.70
N PHE A 411 27.35 -11.20 -16.69
CA PHE A 411 28.50 -10.35 -16.28
C PHE A 411 29.29 -10.89 -15.07
N GLU A 412 29.14 -12.16 -14.73
CA GLU A 412 29.77 -12.78 -13.57
C GLU A 412 31.29 -12.63 -13.55
N ASP A 413 31.92 -12.64 -14.73
CA ASP A 413 33.37 -12.54 -14.90
C ASP A 413 33.98 -11.17 -14.56
N VAL A 414 33.15 -10.11 -14.38
CA VAL A 414 33.66 -8.76 -14.09
C VAL A 414 34.45 -8.68 -12.80
N PHE A 415 34.13 -9.53 -11.83
CA PHE A 415 34.86 -9.59 -10.57
C PHE A 415 36.26 -10.18 -10.71
N ASP A 416 36.49 -11.02 -11.71
CA ASP A 416 37.78 -11.66 -12.02
C ASP A 416 38.56 -10.86 -13.06
N ALA A 417 37.93 -10.08 -13.93
CA ALA A 417 38.56 -9.31 -14.99
C ALA A 417 39.60 -8.33 -14.43
N LYS A 418 40.65 -8.05 -15.20
CA LYS A 418 41.63 -7.06 -14.83
C LYS A 418 41.14 -5.65 -15.05
N VAL A 419 41.47 -4.75 -14.13
CA VAL A 419 41.10 -3.33 -14.21
C VAL A 419 41.76 -2.70 -15.45
N ASN A 420 40.95 -1.95 -16.21
CA ASN A 420 41.31 -1.26 -17.44
C ASN A 420 41.79 -2.18 -18.59
N GLU A 421 41.48 -3.48 -18.56
CA GLU A 421 41.74 -4.40 -19.65
C GLU A 421 40.47 -4.73 -20.38
N PRO A 422 40.26 -4.28 -21.65
CA PRO A 422 39.05 -4.57 -22.40
C PRO A 422 39.01 -6.03 -22.83
N TYR A 423 37.81 -6.65 -22.74
CA TYR A 423 37.55 -8.02 -23.18
C TYR A 423 36.12 -8.15 -23.72
N VAL A 424 35.87 -9.28 -24.44
CA VAL A 424 34.54 -9.59 -24.98
C VAL A 424 33.76 -10.44 -23.99
N LEU A 425 32.50 -10.12 -23.80
CA LEU A 425 31.55 -10.84 -22.95
C LEU A 425 30.22 -10.99 -23.68
N LYS A 426 29.53 -12.13 -23.51
CA LYS A 426 28.20 -12.38 -24.09
C LYS A 426 27.14 -12.44 -23.02
N SER A 427 26.01 -11.78 -23.27
CA SER A 427 24.82 -11.85 -22.44
C SER A 427 23.57 -12.11 -23.31
N GLN A 428 22.43 -12.19 -22.68
CA GLN A 428 21.14 -12.25 -23.38
C GLN A 428 20.84 -11.00 -24.22
N TYR A 429 21.50 -9.88 -23.95
CA TYR A 429 21.32 -8.61 -24.67
C TYR A 429 22.20 -8.48 -25.90
N GLY A 430 23.22 -9.29 -26.04
CA GLY A 430 24.14 -9.29 -27.20
C GLY A 430 25.61 -9.53 -26.81
N THR A 431 26.52 -9.09 -27.68
CA THR A 431 27.96 -9.16 -27.48
C THR A 431 28.46 -7.82 -26.90
N HIS A 432 29.16 -7.85 -25.79
CA HIS A 432 29.66 -6.67 -25.11
C HIS A 432 31.20 -6.59 -25.22
N VAL A 433 31.72 -5.39 -25.44
CA VAL A 433 33.11 -5.07 -25.10
C VAL A 433 33.10 -4.44 -23.73
N VAL A 434 33.64 -5.12 -22.74
CA VAL A 434 33.58 -4.73 -21.34
C VAL A 434 34.94 -4.21 -20.86
N VAL A 435 34.90 -3.15 -20.06
CA VAL A 435 36.03 -2.62 -19.31
C VAL A 435 35.64 -2.45 -17.86
N VAL A 436 36.32 -3.12 -16.96
CA VAL A 436 36.21 -2.87 -15.53
C VAL A 436 37.16 -1.72 -15.18
N SER A 437 36.61 -0.55 -14.88
CA SER A 437 37.43 0.65 -14.64
C SER A 437 37.90 0.76 -13.19
N ASN A 438 37.17 0.16 -12.25
CA ASN A 438 37.51 0.18 -10.81
C ASN A 438 36.95 -1.06 -10.10
N LYS A 439 37.55 -1.42 -8.97
CA LYS A 439 37.10 -2.49 -8.07
C LYS A 439 37.33 -2.11 -6.61
N THR A 440 36.44 -2.58 -5.74
CA THR A 440 36.70 -2.55 -4.29
C THR A 440 37.86 -3.47 -3.93
N LYS A 441 38.42 -3.29 -2.76
CA LYS A 441 39.47 -4.22 -2.27
C LYS A 441 38.87 -5.62 -2.16
N PRO A 442 39.58 -6.67 -2.65
CA PRO A 442 39.13 -8.03 -2.50
C PRO A 442 38.98 -8.43 -1.03
N VAL A 443 37.85 -9.08 -0.74
CA VAL A 443 37.54 -9.68 0.57
C VAL A 443 37.45 -11.18 0.43
N ALA A 444 37.66 -11.92 1.51
CA ALA A 444 37.49 -13.35 1.51
C ALA A 444 36.01 -13.70 1.34
N LYS A 445 35.69 -14.40 0.26
CA LYS A 445 34.36 -14.93 0.01
C LYS A 445 34.40 -16.44 -0.15
N LYS A 446 33.28 -17.07 0.19
CA LYS A 446 33.12 -18.52 0.16
C LYS A 446 31.82 -18.90 -0.58
N GLN A 447 31.92 -19.91 -1.44
CA GLN A 447 30.74 -20.63 -1.87
C GLN A 447 30.41 -21.68 -0.82
N VAL A 448 29.15 -21.74 -0.39
CA VAL A 448 28.72 -22.56 0.73
C VAL A 448 27.48 -23.35 0.32
N ALA A 449 27.56 -24.67 0.48
CA ALA A 449 26.38 -25.52 0.44
C ALA A 449 25.70 -25.48 1.80
N ILE A 450 24.38 -25.31 1.84
CA ILE A 450 23.59 -25.23 3.06
C ILE A 450 22.58 -26.36 3.05
N LEU A 451 22.71 -27.26 4.01
CA LEU A 451 21.71 -28.27 4.33
C LEU A 451 20.73 -27.64 5.30
N GLU A 452 19.47 -27.58 4.92
CA GLU A 452 18.37 -27.01 5.71
C GLU A 452 17.23 -28.04 5.83
N LYS A 453 16.76 -28.26 7.04
CA LYS A 453 15.59 -29.08 7.35
C LYS A 453 14.67 -28.29 8.26
N THR A 454 13.45 -28.07 7.85
CA THR A 454 12.44 -27.42 8.70
C THR A 454 11.39 -28.44 9.13
N ALA A 455 11.11 -28.49 10.42
CA ALA A 455 10.05 -29.35 10.92
C ALA A 455 8.69 -28.84 10.42
N LEU A 456 7.94 -29.70 9.76
CA LEU A 456 6.59 -29.45 9.32
C LEU A 456 5.63 -30.30 10.19
N ALA A 457 4.43 -29.77 10.43
CA ALA A 457 3.42 -30.51 11.14
C ALA A 457 3.03 -31.79 10.40
N SER A 458 3.13 -32.93 11.06
CA SER A 458 2.70 -34.22 10.55
C SER A 458 1.17 -34.26 10.39
N LYS A 459 0.70 -35.26 9.66
CA LYS A 459 -0.75 -35.54 9.55
C LYS A 459 -1.40 -35.75 10.91
N GLU A 460 -0.67 -36.35 11.85
CA GLU A 460 -1.16 -36.57 13.22
C GLU A 460 -1.30 -35.27 13.98
N THR A 461 -0.29 -34.40 13.92
CA THR A 461 -0.32 -33.06 14.49
C THR A 461 -1.44 -32.21 13.89
N PHE A 462 -1.59 -32.22 12.56
CA PHE A 462 -2.69 -31.53 11.86
C PHE A 462 -4.06 -32.04 12.36
N ASN A 463 -4.26 -33.36 12.44
CA ASN A 463 -5.52 -33.92 12.88
C ASN A 463 -5.82 -33.63 14.38
N ASN A 464 -4.79 -33.47 15.19
CA ASN A 464 -4.94 -33.05 16.58
C ASN A 464 -5.50 -31.64 16.69
N TYR A 465 -4.91 -30.67 15.96
CA TYR A 465 -5.42 -29.30 15.93
C TYR A 465 -6.82 -29.20 15.32
N TYR A 466 -7.09 -29.96 14.25
CA TYR A 466 -8.43 -30.05 13.67
C TYR A 466 -9.44 -30.62 14.69
N SER A 467 -9.07 -31.63 15.46
CA SER A 467 -9.92 -32.20 16.50
C SER A 467 -10.22 -31.22 17.63
N GLN A 468 -9.23 -30.40 18.03
CA GLN A 468 -9.43 -29.31 19.00
C GLN A 468 -10.42 -28.27 18.47
N ALA A 469 -10.22 -27.80 17.23
CA ALA A 469 -11.12 -26.87 16.57
C ALA A 469 -12.55 -27.44 16.42
N ASN A 470 -12.65 -28.71 16.06
CA ASN A 470 -13.94 -29.41 15.92
C ASN A 470 -14.66 -29.58 17.27
N THR A 471 -13.92 -29.87 18.32
CA THR A 471 -14.46 -29.93 19.69
C THR A 471 -15.03 -28.58 20.10
N PHE A 472 -14.29 -27.51 19.86
CA PHE A 472 -14.74 -26.13 20.11
C PHE A 472 -16.00 -25.78 19.30
N ALA A 473 -15.98 -26.04 18.00
CA ALA A 473 -17.12 -25.77 17.10
C ALA A 473 -18.38 -26.55 17.51
N THR A 474 -18.21 -27.79 17.92
CA THR A 474 -19.29 -28.64 18.40
C THR A 474 -19.89 -28.10 19.71
N LEU A 475 -19.06 -27.71 20.67
CA LEU A 475 -19.51 -27.06 21.91
C LEU A 475 -20.22 -25.73 21.65
N ALA A 476 -19.72 -24.95 20.67
CA ALA A 476 -20.34 -23.67 20.26
C ALA A 476 -21.75 -23.91 19.64
N GLY A 477 -22.00 -25.02 19.00
CA GLY A 477 -23.33 -25.42 18.53
C GLY A 477 -23.96 -24.39 17.58
N GLY A 478 -23.15 -23.66 16.83
CA GLY A 478 -23.60 -22.66 15.84
C GLY A 478 -24.25 -21.41 16.44
N THR A 479 -24.07 -21.10 17.73
CA THR A 479 -24.68 -19.96 18.42
C THR A 479 -23.67 -19.15 19.23
N TYR A 480 -23.93 -17.85 19.40
CA TYR A 480 -23.10 -16.97 20.23
C TYR A 480 -23.02 -17.44 21.68
N GLU A 481 -24.16 -17.84 22.27
CA GLU A 481 -24.20 -18.33 23.64
C GLU A 481 -23.43 -19.65 23.81
N GLY A 482 -23.53 -20.55 22.83
CA GLY A 482 -22.74 -21.77 22.81
C GLY A 482 -21.25 -21.48 22.65
N TYR A 483 -20.90 -20.52 21.81
CA TYR A 483 -19.52 -20.07 21.67
C TYR A 483 -18.93 -19.59 23.01
N LYS A 484 -19.67 -18.77 23.77
CA LYS A 484 -19.25 -18.32 25.11
C LYS A 484 -19.04 -19.49 26.07
N LYS A 485 -19.96 -20.47 26.09
CA LYS A 485 -19.79 -21.67 26.88
C LYS A 485 -18.59 -22.53 26.47
N ALA A 486 -18.31 -22.58 25.16
CA ALA A 486 -17.14 -23.29 24.64
C ALA A 486 -15.83 -22.62 25.13
N LEU A 487 -15.76 -21.28 25.17
CA LEU A 487 -14.62 -20.53 25.73
C LEU A 487 -14.43 -20.88 27.21
N ASP A 488 -15.52 -20.90 28.00
CA ASP A 488 -15.46 -21.20 29.44
C ASP A 488 -14.97 -22.63 29.68
N THR A 489 -15.31 -23.56 28.78
CA THR A 489 -14.95 -24.99 28.90
C THR A 489 -13.52 -25.23 28.44
N THR A 490 -13.11 -24.69 27.30
CA THR A 490 -11.83 -24.99 26.66
C THR A 490 -10.70 -24.05 27.08
N LYS A 491 -11.04 -22.87 27.64
CA LYS A 491 -10.09 -21.80 28.02
C LYS A 491 -9.26 -21.25 26.86
N VAL A 492 -9.72 -21.46 25.63
CA VAL A 492 -9.07 -20.89 24.43
C VAL A 492 -9.30 -19.37 24.40
N TYR A 493 -8.32 -18.63 23.97
CA TYR A 493 -8.42 -17.17 23.87
C TYR A 493 -9.28 -16.76 22.68
N SER A 494 -10.21 -15.82 22.92
CA SER A 494 -11.07 -15.26 21.88
C SER A 494 -10.62 -13.84 21.52
N HIS A 495 -10.51 -13.58 20.24
CA HIS A 495 -10.11 -12.29 19.67
C HIS A 495 -11.36 -11.52 19.21
N PRO A 496 -11.66 -10.34 19.77
CA PRO A 496 -12.70 -9.47 19.24
C PRO A 496 -12.18 -8.70 18.01
N ALA A 497 -13.02 -8.55 17.00
CA ALA A 497 -12.70 -7.74 15.81
C ALA A 497 -13.95 -7.04 15.27
N THR A 498 -13.75 -5.80 14.78
CA THR A 498 -14.73 -5.12 13.93
C THR A 498 -14.18 -5.12 12.52
N ILE A 499 -14.88 -5.78 11.62
CA ILE A 499 -14.44 -6.05 10.25
C ILE A 499 -15.36 -5.41 9.23
N THR A 500 -14.79 -5.02 8.10
CA THR A 500 -15.51 -4.61 6.88
C THR A 500 -15.40 -5.71 5.82
N GLU A 501 -16.08 -5.57 4.71
CA GLU A 501 -15.98 -6.52 3.58
C GLU A 501 -14.56 -6.60 3.00
N ALA A 502 -13.77 -5.55 3.15
CA ALA A 502 -12.38 -5.49 2.72
C ALA A 502 -11.39 -6.17 3.67
N THR A 503 -11.82 -6.61 4.85
CA THR A 503 -10.92 -7.23 5.82
C THR A 503 -10.44 -8.59 5.32
N ALA A 504 -9.15 -8.72 5.09
CA ALA A 504 -8.52 -9.96 4.61
C ALA A 504 -7.57 -10.59 5.62
N SER A 505 -7.15 -9.84 6.68
CA SER A 505 -6.17 -10.30 7.66
C SER A 505 -6.74 -10.27 9.07
N TYR A 506 -6.35 -11.22 9.90
CA TYR A 506 -6.76 -11.38 11.28
C TYR A 506 -5.53 -11.57 12.18
N GLY A 507 -5.12 -10.49 12.85
CA GLY A 507 -3.83 -10.45 13.54
C GLY A 507 -2.68 -10.55 12.54
N ALA A 508 -1.81 -11.55 12.72
CA ALA A 508 -0.70 -11.83 11.81
C ALA A 508 -1.06 -12.80 10.67
N ILE A 509 -2.31 -13.23 10.58
CA ILE A 509 -2.78 -14.20 9.58
C ILE A 509 -3.37 -13.44 8.41
N ASP A 510 -2.69 -13.51 7.28
CA ASP A 510 -3.11 -12.90 6.03
C ASP A 510 -4.04 -13.83 5.23
N ASN A 511 -4.67 -13.29 4.17
CA ASN A 511 -5.51 -14.04 3.21
C ASN A 511 -6.66 -14.84 3.82
N ALA A 512 -7.19 -14.40 4.98
CA ALA A 512 -8.29 -15.07 5.69
C ALA A 512 -9.68 -14.52 5.30
N LYS A 513 -9.90 -14.22 4.02
CA LYS A 513 -11.16 -13.68 3.48
C LYS A 513 -12.37 -14.59 3.73
N GLU A 514 -12.16 -15.89 3.90
CA GLU A 514 -13.21 -16.87 4.21
C GLU A 514 -13.94 -16.53 5.53
N VAL A 515 -13.20 -16.02 6.52
CA VAL A 515 -13.76 -15.57 7.81
C VAL A 515 -14.67 -14.35 7.59
N THR A 516 -14.21 -13.40 6.81
CA THR A 516 -14.98 -12.20 6.46
C THR A 516 -16.24 -12.54 5.66
N ARG A 517 -16.13 -13.40 4.63
CA ARG A 517 -17.29 -13.87 3.83
C ARG A 517 -18.32 -14.53 4.72
N TRP A 518 -17.89 -15.44 5.59
CA TRP A 518 -18.80 -16.05 6.55
C TRP A 518 -19.50 -15.01 7.43
N ALA A 519 -18.78 -14.04 7.97
CA ALA A 519 -19.34 -13.03 8.87
C ALA A 519 -20.37 -12.11 8.20
N PHE A 520 -20.21 -11.83 6.89
CA PHE A 520 -21.15 -11.03 6.13
C PHE A 520 -22.39 -11.81 5.67
N ASP A 521 -22.29 -13.13 5.52
CA ASP A 521 -23.41 -14.01 5.21
C ASP A 521 -24.19 -14.46 6.45
N ALA A 522 -23.56 -14.48 7.62
CA ALA A 522 -24.15 -14.95 8.87
C ALA A 522 -25.21 -13.98 9.42
N LYS A 523 -26.13 -14.52 10.22
CA LYS A 523 -27.05 -13.73 11.05
C LYS A 523 -26.47 -13.48 12.42
N GLU A 524 -26.81 -12.33 13.02
CA GLU A 524 -26.43 -12.02 14.40
C GLU A 524 -26.73 -13.18 15.35
N GLY A 525 -25.84 -13.44 16.30
CA GLY A 525 -25.96 -14.49 17.27
C GLY A 525 -25.60 -15.89 16.75
N LYS A 526 -25.07 -15.99 15.52
CA LYS A 526 -24.59 -17.27 14.97
C LYS A 526 -23.08 -17.44 15.18
N ALA A 527 -22.66 -18.70 15.34
CA ALA A 527 -21.27 -19.11 15.27
C ALA A 527 -21.02 -19.97 14.03
N SER A 528 -19.78 -19.94 13.52
CA SER A 528 -19.38 -20.71 12.34
C SER A 528 -19.11 -22.18 12.67
N ASN A 529 -19.11 -23.02 11.65
CA ASN A 529 -18.30 -24.23 11.65
C ASN A 529 -16.81 -23.84 11.56
N ILE A 530 -15.93 -24.84 11.49
CA ILE A 530 -14.50 -24.58 11.24
C ILE A 530 -14.36 -23.93 9.87
N ILE A 531 -13.62 -22.82 9.84
CA ILE A 531 -13.18 -22.14 8.63
C ILE A 531 -11.68 -22.39 8.53
N THR A 532 -11.25 -23.05 7.47
CA THR A 532 -9.83 -23.37 7.25
C THR A 532 -9.21 -22.29 6.37
N VAL A 533 -8.06 -21.77 6.80
CA VAL A 533 -7.26 -20.77 6.07
C VAL A 533 -5.87 -21.36 5.86
N ASP A 534 -5.37 -21.31 4.62
CA ASP A 534 -4.03 -21.75 4.17
C ASP A 534 -3.63 -23.17 4.63
N ASN A 535 -4.59 -24.03 4.96
CA ASN A 535 -4.39 -25.35 5.56
C ASN A 535 -3.59 -25.36 6.88
N ASN A 536 -3.29 -24.20 7.45
CA ASN A 536 -2.51 -24.08 8.69
C ASN A 536 -3.31 -23.43 9.84
N TYR A 537 -4.47 -22.86 9.55
CA TYR A 537 -5.27 -22.16 10.55
C TYR A 537 -6.71 -22.62 10.52
N PHE A 538 -7.24 -22.96 11.70
CA PHE A 538 -8.65 -23.31 11.89
C PHE A 538 -9.33 -22.23 12.72
N PHE A 539 -10.23 -21.47 12.09
CA PHE A 539 -11.02 -20.45 12.76
C PHE A 539 -12.40 -21.00 13.15
N VAL A 540 -12.86 -20.59 14.33
CA VAL A 540 -14.27 -20.65 14.69
C VAL A 540 -14.67 -19.25 15.13
N ALA A 541 -15.57 -18.62 14.39
CA ALA A 541 -15.99 -17.24 14.60
C ALA A 541 -17.45 -17.16 15.02
N THR A 542 -17.81 -16.08 15.72
CA THR A 542 -19.20 -15.77 16.06
C THR A 542 -19.52 -14.32 15.71
N LEU A 543 -20.74 -14.09 15.19
CA LEU A 543 -21.22 -12.76 14.81
C LEU A 543 -22.01 -12.14 15.98
N LYS A 544 -21.44 -11.15 16.60
CA LYS A 544 -22.04 -10.41 17.71
C LYS A 544 -23.01 -9.33 17.25
N ALA A 545 -22.63 -8.56 16.23
CA ALA A 545 -23.48 -7.52 15.68
C ALA A 545 -23.21 -7.31 14.17
N ALA A 546 -24.26 -7.02 13.43
CA ALA A 546 -24.23 -6.66 12.01
C ALA A 546 -24.66 -5.20 11.84
N ASN A 547 -23.70 -4.31 11.60
CA ASN A 547 -23.94 -2.90 11.40
C ASN A 547 -24.14 -2.62 9.90
N LYS A 548 -25.22 -1.94 9.58
CA LYS A 548 -25.51 -1.53 8.20
C LYS A 548 -24.72 -0.26 7.87
N GLU A 549 -24.47 -0.08 6.59
CA GLU A 549 -23.99 1.19 6.05
C GLU A 549 -24.96 2.32 6.36
N GLY A 550 -24.43 3.52 6.58
CA GLY A 550 -25.20 4.72 6.91
C GLY A 550 -24.72 5.35 8.22
N TYR A 551 -25.64 5.76 9.07
CA TYR A 551 -25.29 6.42 10.33
C TYR A 551 -25.36 5.43 11.49
N ALA A 552 -24.32 5.38 12.30
CA ALA A 552 -24.31 4.58 13.52
C ALA A 552 -25.45 5.00 14.45
N PRO A 553 -26.25 4.07 15.01
CA PRO A 553 -27.30 4.41 15.95
C PRO A 553 -26.75 5.12 17.20
N VAL A 554 -27.49 6.10 17.72
CA VAL A 554 -27.10 6.87 18.92
C VAL A 554 -26.61 5.97 20.06
N LYS A 555 -27.29 4.84 20.30
CA LYS A 555 -26.91 3.89 21.35
C LYS A 555 -25.47 3.37 21.23
N LYS A 556 -24.94 3.23 20.02
CA LYS A 556 -23.58 2.73 19.78
C LYS A 556 -22.50 3.78 20.01
N VAL A 557 -22.84 5.03 19.76
CA VAL A 557 -21.89 6.15 19.86
C VAL A 557 -22.12 6.99 21.12
N ALA A 558 -23.15 6.67 21.91
CA ALA A 558 -23.53 7.45 23.11
C ALA A 558 -22.37 7.58 24.10
N THR A 559 -21.64 6.51 24.37
CA THR A 559 -20.49 6.54 25.29
C THR A 559 -19.39 7.46 24.76
N GLN A 560 -19.05 7.36 23.47
CA GLN A 560 -18.05 8.22 22.85
C GLN A 560 -18.46 9.70 22.92
N ILE A 561 -19.72 9.99 22.62
CA ILE A 561 -20.27 11.37 22.71
C ILE A 561 -20.26 11.85 24.15
N TYR A 562 -20.66 11.00 25.08
CA TYR A 562 -20.66 11.31 26.51
C TYR A 562 -19.24 11.69 26.97
N GLU A 563 -18.23 10.89 26.68
CA GLU A 563 -16.85 11.15 27.07
C GLU A 563 -16.35 12.49 26.50
N ARG A 564 -16.66 12.76 25.25
CA ARG A 564 -16.30 14.03 24.61
C ARG A 564 -16.98 15.23 25.29
N LEU A 565 -18.29 15.18 25.48
CA LEU A 565 -19.03 16.25 26.15
C LEU A 565 -18.62 16.43 27.60
N TYR A 566 -18.31 15.34 28.29
CA TYR A 566 -17.78 15.38 29.63
C TYR A 566 -16.44 16.11 29.67
N ALA A 567 -15.51 15.76 28.79
CA ALA A 567 -14.22 16.42 28.68
C ALA A 567 -14.38 17.93 28.39
N GLU A 568 -15.23 18.29 27.42
CA GLU A 568 -15.51 19.70 27.09
C GLU A 568 -16.08 20.48 28.29
N LYS A 569 -17.03 19.91 29.04
CA LYS A 569 -17.59 20.53 30.24
C LYS A 569 -16.55 20.61 31.36
N GLN A 570 -15.72 19.61 31.54
CA GLN A 570 -14.63 19.61 32.53
C GLN A 570 -13.58 20.67 32.19
N GLN A 571 -13.19 20.81 30.95
CA GLN A 571 -12.29 21.88 30.51
C GLN A 571 -12.89 23.26 30.76
N ALA A 572 -14.14 23.45 30.39
CA ALA A 572 -14.84 24.73 30.64
C ALA A 572 -14.93 25.07 32.13
N ALA A 573 -15.28 24.09 32.97
CA ALA A 573 -15.34 24.28 34.40
C ALA A 573 -13.96 24.58 35.01
N ALA A 574 -12.92 23.86 34.60
CA ALA A 574 -11.56 24.10 35.05
C ALA A 574 -11.05 25.49 34.63
N THR A 575 -11.34 25.91 33.39
CA THR A 575 -10.96 27.24 32.89
C THR A 575 -11.72 28.35 33.64
N ALA A 576 -13.00 28.15 33.93
CA ALA A 576 -13.78 29.09 34.72
C ALA A 576 -13.24 29.23 36.17
N LEU A 577 -12.84 28.12 36.78
CA LEU A 577 -12.21 28.14 38.12
C LEU A 577 -10.88 28.91 38.10
N VAL A 578 -10.04 28.70 37.07
CA VAL A 578 -8.81 29.50 36.90
C VAL A 578 -9.15 30.98 36.76
N ALA A 579 -10.17 31.34 35.95
CA ALA A 579 -10.61 32.73 35.79
C ALA A 579 -11.02 33.36 37.13
N GLU A 580 -11.74 32.64 38.00
CA GLU A 580 -12.14 33.09 39.33
C GLU A 580 -10.92 33.28 40.22
N GLN A 581 -9.99 32.33 40.24
CA GLN A 581 -8.80 32.37 41.09
C GLN A 581 -7.84 33.52 40.75
N ILE A 582 -7.70 33.84 39.45
CA ILE A 582 -6.80 34.91 39.00
C ILE A 582 -7.46 36.29 38.91
N ALA A 583 -8.73 36.39 39.26
CA ALA A 583 -9.47 37.64 39.14
C ALA A 583 -8.76 38.79 39.88
N GLY A 584 -8.42 39.87 39.16
CA GLY A 584 -7.71 41.04 39.70
C GLY A 584 -6.19 40.81 39.91
N ALA A 585 -5.62 39.72 39.47
CA ALA A 585 -4.17 39.56 39.47
C ALA A 585 -3.51 40.54 38.48
N SER A 586 -2.44 41.20 38.90
CA SER A 586 -1.77 42.26 38.17
C SER A 586 -0.46 41.80 37.53
N SER A 587 0.07 40.64 37.94
CA SER A 587 1.31 40.09 37.45
C SER A 587 1.25 38.56 37.27
N ILE A 588 2.14 38.01 36.47
CA ILE A 588 2.21 36.55 36.22
C ILE A 588 2.72 35.80 37.46
N GLU A 589 3.51 36.46 38.29
CA GLU A 589 4.01 35.96 39.57
C GLU A 589 2.84 35.79 40.58
N GLU A 590 1.96 36.77 40.62
CA GLU A 590 0.73 36.72 41.44
C GLU A 590 -0.22 35.61 40.94
N VAL A 591 -0.33 35.42 39.61
CA VAL A 591 -1.08 34.33 39.01
C VAL A 591 -0.50 32.97 39.44
N ALA A 592 0.81 32.80 39.33
CA ALA A 592 1.49 31.57 39.71
C ALA A 592 1.30 31.23 41.20
N GLU A 593 1.40 32.23 42.09
CA GLU A 593 1.18 32.06 43.53
C GLU A 593 -0.26 31.63 43.82
N ARG A 594 -1.25 32.30 43.23
CA ARG A 594 -2.69 32.00 43.44
C ARG A 594 -3.08 30.61 42.90
N LEU A 595 -2.51 30.19 41.78
CA LEU A 595 -2.77 28.91 41.16
C LEU A 595 -1.90 27.78 41.72
N GLY A 596 -0.84 28.10 42.45
CA GLY A 596 0.12 27.09 42.96
C GLY A 596 0.89 26.37 41.88
N VAL A 597 1.20 27.05 40.75
CA VAL A 597 1.93 26.52 39.62
C VAL A 597 3.23 27.27 39.38
N THR A 598 4.14 26.67 38.61
CA THR A 598 5.39 27.32 38.18
C THR A 598 5.17 28.18 36.95
N ILE A 599 5.94 29.25 36.83
CA ILE A 599 6.02 30.04 35.62
C ILE A 599 6.99 29.33 34.69
N GLU A 600 6.54 29.01 33.46
CA GLU A 600 7.39 28.55 32.35
C GLU A 600 7.75 29.73 31.46
N HIS A 601 9.02 29.78 31.04
CA HIS A 601 9.55 30.81 30.18
C HIS A 601 9.95 30.22 28.79
N ARG A 602 9.61 30.95 27.73
CA ARG A 602 9.99 30.64 26.37
C ARG A 602 10.53 31.88 25.69
N ASP A 603 11.80 31.81 25.25
CA ASP A 603 12.45 32.86 24.48
C ASP A 603 12.20 32.69 22.99
N ALA A 604 12.03 33.79 22.30
CA ALA A 604 11.94 33.87 20.83
C ALA A 604 10.97 32.86 20.20
N LEU A 605 9.81 32.63 20.84
CA LEU A 605 8.80 31.71 20.36
C LEU A 605 8.17 32.27 19.09
N SER A 606 8.34 31.59 17.96
CA SER A 606 7.75 32.00 16.67
C SER A 606 6.24 31.77 16.63
N LEU A 607 5.49 32.75 16.19
CA LEU A 607 4.03 32.63 16.03
C LEU A 607 3.64 31.67 14.89
N ALA A 608 4.56 31.35 13.96
CA ALA A 608 4.36 30.34 12.93
C ALA A 608 4.78 28.92 13.38
N SER A 609 5.10 28.70 14.65
CA SER A 609 5.59 27.40 15.15
C SER A 609 4.49 26.34 15.13
N ALA A 610 4.70 25.28 14.35
CA ALA A 610 3.82 24.09 14.32
C ALA A 610 3.96 23.19 15.55
N ASN A 611 5.01 23.37 16.35
CA ASN A 611 5.31 22.54 17.54
C ASN A 611 4.75 23.12 18.85
N VAL A 612 4.06 24.25 18.77
CA VAL A 612 3.44 24.90 19.93
C VAL A 612 1.93 24.78 19.82
N GLU A 613 1.29 24.61 20.93
CA GLU A 613 -0.17 24.48 20.98
C GLU A 613 -0.85 25.71 20.37
N PRO A 614 -1.80 25.56 19.42
CA PRO A 614 -2.48 26.68 18.78
C PRO A 614 -3.16 27.65 19.74
N ALA A 615 -3.68 27.15 20.86
CA ALA A 615 -4.29 28.00 21.91
C ALA A 615 -3.27 28.96 22.52
N LEU A 616 -2.05 28.49 22.77
CA LEU A 616 -0.96 29.32 23.29
C LEU A 616 -0.51 30.35 22.25
N ILE A 617 -0.33 29.95 20.98
CA ILE A 617 -0.02 30.88 19.89
C ILE A 617 -1.08 31.96 19.75
N GLY A 618 -2.39 31.57 19.77
CA GLY A 618 -3.48 32.51 19.67
C GLY A 618 -3.52 33.47 20.88
N ALA A 619 -3.24 32.98 22.07
CA ALA A 619 -3.12 33.82 23.28
C ALA A 619 -1.97 34.83 23.14
N ILE A 620 -0.79 34.40 22.71
CA ILE A 620 0.37 35.26 22.48
C ILE A 620 0.08 36.32 21.41
N SER A 621 -0.55 35.93 20.33
CA SER A 621 -0.93 36.86 19.27
C SER A 621 -1.85 37.97 19.75
N ALA A 622 -2.86 37.61 20.58
CA ALA A 622 -3.87 38.53 21.10
C ALA A 622 -3.39 39.41 22.29
N ALA A 623 -2.40 38.91 23.06
CA ALA A 623 -1.93 39.58 24.24
C ALA A 623 -1.13 40.85 23.94
N LYS A 624 -1.24 41.87 24.80
CA LYS A 624 -0.37 43.04 24.76
C LYS A 624 0.87 42.81 25.64
N GLU A 625 1.97 43.41 25.24
CA GLU A 625 3.22 43.34 26.00
C GLU A 625 3.05 43.86 27.43
N GLY A 626 3.60 43.12 28.38
CA GLY A 626 3.60 43.43 29.78
C GLY A 626 2.28 43.16 30.53
N GLU A 627 1.17 42.89 29.83
CA GLU A 627 -0.12 42.59 30.43
C GLU A 627 -0.33 41.07 30.63
N VAL A 628 -0.99 40.71 31.75
CA VAL A 628 -1.45 39.31 31.96
C VAL A 628 -2.65 39.05 31.08
N PHE A 629 -2.61 38.00 30.29
CA PHE A 629 -3.67 37.60 29.35
C PHE A 629 -4.11 36.16 29.63
N GLY A 630 -5.40 35.95 29.63
CA GLY A 630 -6.02 34.64 29.89
C GLY A 630 -7.16 34.74 30.91
N PRO A 631 -7.72 33.61 31.34
CA PRO A 631 -7.32 32.24 31.02
C PRO A 631 -7.74 31.81 29.60
N VAL A 632 -6.91 31.01 28.96
CA VAL A 632 -7.17 30.43 27.62
C VAL A 632 -7.15 28.92 27.73
N ALA A 633 -8.24 28.29 27.32
CA ALA A 633 -8.35 26.83 27.33
C ALA A 633 -7.49 26.22 26.20
N GLY A 634 -6.57 25.34 26.55
CA GLY A 634 -5.77 24.54 25.65
C GLY A 634 -6.17 23.07 25.65
N ALA A 635 -5.41 22.22 24.98
CA ALA A 635 -5.69 20.79 24.89
C ALA A 635 -5.41 20.04 26.20
N MET A 636 -4.33 20.41 26.92
CA MET A 636 -3.90 19.75 28.15
C MET A 636 -4.28 20.50 29.43
N GLY A 637 -4.58 21.77 29.32
CA GLY A 637 -4.82 22.62 30.47
C GLY A 637 -5.18 24.05 30.09
N THR A 638 -5.31 24.90 31.08
CA THR A 638 -5.64 26.32 30.95
C THR A 638 -4.37 27.16 31.06
N TYR A 639 -4.11 27.98 30.06
CA TYR A 639 -3.00 28.90 30.00
C TYR A 639 -3.36 30.28 30.55
N VAL A 640 -2.46 30.87 31.30
CA VAL A 640 -2.42 32.30 31.62
C VAL A 640 -1.04 32.79 31.27
N ILE A 641 -0.94 33.83 30.47
CA ILE A 641 0.33 34.27 29.88
C ILE A 641 0.64 35.71 30.16
N ARG A 642 1.91 36.07 30.07
CA ARG A 642 2.42 37.42 29.93
C ARG A 642 3.43 37.44 28.78
N VAL A 643 3.18 38.23 27.78
CA VAL A 643 4.15 38.49 26.73
C VAL A 643 5.12 39.56 27.22
N ALA A 644 6.38 39.21 27.39
CA ALA A 644 7.41 40.13 27.83
C ALA A 644 7.89 41.08 26.75
N ASN A 645 8.03 40.51 25.51
CA ASN A 645 8.47 41.24 24.35
C ASN A 645 7.94 40.57 23.08
N LYS A 646 7.62 41.38 22.05
CA LYS A 646 7.36 40.89 20.66
C LYS A 646 8.32 41.59 19.73
N GLU A 647 9.02 40.79 18.90
CA GLU A 647 9.92 41.27 17.92
C GLU A 647 9.50 40.81 16.52
N VAL A 648 9.53 41.75 15.55
CA VAL A 648 9.27 41.45 14.16
C VAL A 648 10.59 41.45 13.42
N GLY A 649 11.05 40.27 13.04
CA GLY A 649 12.25 40.08 12.24
C GLY A 649 12.03 40.33 10.74
N SER A 650 12.98 39.90 9.93
CA SER A 650 12.92 39.96 8.46
C SER A 650 13.46 38.69 7.81
N PHE A 651 13.33 37.56 8.47
CA PHE A 651 13.87 36.27 8.01
C PHE A 651 12.87 35.43 7.19
N TYR A 652 11.59 35.83 7.17
CA TYR A 652 10.53 35.16 6.39
C TYR A 652 9.96 36.15 5.37
N SER A 653 10.08 35.79 4.09
CA SER A 653 9.68 36.64 2.98
C SER A 653 8.28 36.34 2.43
N GLU A 654 7.72 37.24 1.62
CA GLU A 654 6.47 36.98 0.88
C GLU A 654 6.61 35.74 -0.05
N ALA A 655 7.81 35.52 -0.60
CA ALA A 655 8.07 34.36 -1.44
C ALA A 655 7.98 33.05 -0.63
N ASP A 656 8.46 33.06 0.62
CA ASP A 656 8.36 31.89 1.51
C ASP A 656 6.90 31.60 1.87
N ALA A 657 6.13 32.64 2.23
CA ALA A 657 4.70 32.53 2.49
C ALA A 657 3.93 31.97 1.29
N LYS A 658 4.22 32.49 0.09
CA LYS A 658 3.60 32.04 -1.16
C LYS A 658 3.98 30.60 -1.50
N ASN A 659 5.22 30.20 -1.29
CA ASN A 659 5.67 28.83 -1.50
C ASN A 659 4.95 27.85 -0.55
N LEU A 660 4.82 28.21 0.73
CA LEU A 660 4.10 27.39 1.72
C LEU A 660 2.61 27.28 1.37
N ALA A 661 1.96 28.36 0.98
CA ALA A 661 0.57 28.38 0.54
C ALA A 661 0.37 27.48 -0.71
N THR A 662 1.29 27.56 -1.68
CA THR A 662 1.27 26.71 -2.87
C THR A 662 1.45 25.23 -2.52
N GLN A 663 2.39 24.89 -1.66
CA GLN A 663 2.59 23.50 -1.20
C GLN A 663 1.35 22.97 -0.49
N LYS A 664 0.72 23.78 0.37
CA LYS A 664 -0.52 23.42 1.05
C LYS A 664 -1.66 23.18 0.06
N ALA A 665 -1.83 24.06 -0.93
CA ALA A 665 -2.83 23.91 -1.98
C ALA A 665 -2.58 22.66 -2.86
N GLN A 666 -1.33 22.37 -3.20
CA GLN A 666 -0.94 21.14 -3.90
C GLN A 666 -1.24 19.89 -3.09
N TYR A 667 -0.93 19.88 -1.78
CA TYR A 667 -1.28 18.78 -0.89
C TYR A 667 -2.79 18.54 -0.83
N LEU A 668 -3.59 19.59 -0.66
CA LEU A 668 -5.04 19.50 -0.67
C LEU A 668 -5.59 19.03 -2.03
N SER A 669 -4.93 19.38 -3.15
CA SER A 669 -5.36 18.94 -4.47
C SER A 669 -5.26 17.41 -4.65
N GLN A 670 -4.35 16.75 -3.95
CA GLN A 670 -4.22 15.29 -3.95
C GLN A 670 -5.43 14.58 -3.30
N MET A 671 -6.19 15.27 -2.47
CA MET A 671 -7.38 14.73 -1.81
C MET A 671 -8.66 14.85 -2.66
N ILE A 672 -8.61 15.53 -3.80
CA ILE A 672 -9.80 15.81 -4.65
C ILE A 672 -10.55 14.52 -4.98
N LEU A 673 -9.83 13.49 -5.42
CA LEU A 673 -10.46 12.23 -5.84
C LEU A 673 -11.19 11.54 -4.69
N SER A 674 -10.60 11.50 -3.50
CA SER A 674 -11.22 10.88 -2.31
C SER A 674 -12.45 11.67 -1.84
N VAL A 675 -12.39 13.00 -1.90
CA VAL A 675 -13.55 13.86 -1.59
C VAL A 675 -14.68 13.67 -2.60
N MET A 676 -14.35 13.59 -3.90
CA MET A 676 -15.35 13.30 -4.94
C MET A 676 -15.99 11.93 -4.75
N GLN A 677 -15.19 10.91 -4.40
CA GLN A 677 -15.71 9.56 -4.14
C GLN A 677 -16.71 9.56 -2.98
N GLU A 678 -16.45 10.32 -1.93
CA GLU A 678 -17.35 10.45 -0.80
C GLU A 678 -18.62 11.24 -1.19
N TYR A 679 -18.46 12.35 -1.92
CA TYR A 679 -19.57 13.20 -2.36
C TYR A 679 -20.51 12.47 -3.32
N ASP A 680 -19.97 11.71 -4.25
CA ASP A 680 -20.72 10.95 -5.25
C ASP A 680 -21.16 9.55 -4.75
N ASP A 681 -21.03 9.28 -3.44
CA ASP A 681 -21.42 8.01 -2.79
C ASP A 681 -20.88 6.78 -3.53
N VAL A 682 -19.57 6.78 -3.84
CA VAL A 682 -18.93 5.68 -4.52
C VAL A 682 -18.89 4.46 -3.59
N LYS A 683 -19.42 3.33 -4.10
CA LYS A 683 -19.41 2.04 -3.40
C LYS A 683 -18.51 1.07 -4.14
N ASP A 684 -17.49 0.59 -3.48
CA ASP A 684 -16.57 -0.43 -3.98
C ASP A 684 -16.84 -1.74 -3.26
N ASN A 685 -17.40 -2.70 -3.98
CA ASN A 685 -17.72 -4.03 -3.48
C ASN A 685 -16.83 -5.11 -4.10
N ARG A 686 -15.73 -4.73 -4.78
CA ARG A 686 -14.84 -5.68 -5.48
C ARG A 686 -14.30 -6.77 -4.56
N GLU A 687 -14.05 -6.43 -3.30
CA GLU A 687 -13.56 -7.39 -2.29
C GLU A 687 -14.49 -8.59 -2.05
N ARG A 688 -15.76 -8.49 -2.47
CA ARG A 688 -16.70 -9.64 -2.41
C ARG A 688 -16.41 -10.70 -3.46
N PHE A 689 -15.76 -10.31 -4.55
CA PHE A 689 -15.58 -11.14 -5.74
C PHE A 689 -14.14 -11.60 -5.95
N PHE A 690 -13.17 -10.89 -5.36
CA PHE A 690 -11.75 -11.08 -5.63
C PHE A 690 -10.92 -11.22 -4.35
#